data_1e0f585664f8e9f16697371209ff4328
#
_entry.id   1e0f585664f8e9f16697371209ff4328
#
_cell.length_a   1.000
_cell.length_b   1.000
_cell.length_c   1.000
_cell.angle_alpha   90.00
_cell.angle_beta   90.00
_cell.angle_gamma   90.00
#
_symmetry.space_group_name_H-M   'P 1'
#
loop_
_entity.id
_entity.type
_entity.pdbx_description
1 polymer ?
#
loop_
_entity_poly.entity_id
_entity_poly.type
_entity_poly.pdbx_seq_one_letter_code
_entity_poly.pdbx_strand_id
1 'polypeptide(L)'
;MWHLYFEKYQDPMIRILLVAAVVSLVLAFVKQDFIETLGIIFAIILATTVGFIFERDAARKFDVLTQLGEEQPVKVVREGKVVEIPRREVVVGDVVIVETGDEVPADGQLFETTDLQVDESSLTGEPMTTKAVDHGDGSHDPDEAYPKDMLLRSSMVMGGTGRYVVSAVGDETEIGHVARQATELTGVKTPLNIQLDKLAKLISKVGGGMSIAAFFVFLIHDLLTNNLWHTTDYLGMAEVVLHYFMMAVTLIVMAVPEGLPMTITLALALNMRRMLKSNNLVRKLQASETMGAVTVICTDKTGTLTENRMKVNDVRCLKEEGRDSAISHQPSALFKAIALNTTAMHDVGNPTEQALLQWMMEQGVDYQHLREENTITAREPFSTERKYMSTTVGDTIYIKGAPEVVMARCTLSDDERHELEQQLLDWQNHAMRTLAVAEGFKVQDAGFKLLAIFAISDPLRKEVPAAIRQCNEAGIDVKIVTGDTVATAMEIARQCGLDPSRENCITGAEFAALSDEEALERIKELKVMSRARPTDKQRLVSLLQQRGEVVAVTGDGTNDAPALNRAHVGLSLGSGTSVAKQASDITLIDDSFNSIVHAVMWGRSLYKNIQRFIFFQLIVNVAALLLVLCGGIIGTEMPLTITQILWVNLIMDTLAAMALASLPPSREVMEEKPRASDAFIITRSMIRGILTIGGLFFVVTFALLWHFEQGAGMDDIKLTVFFTIFVMLQWWNLFNARMLGSCHSAFRRIWACRGFLFVLLIVLVGQWMIVTFGGRLFRTVPLPFNIWAAIIGGTSLVLWVGEIYRKLKKLMKLRELKK
;
A
#
# COMPACT_ATOMS: atom_id res chain seq x y z
N MET A 1 27.84 -4.49 -4.20
CA MET A 1 27.45 -3.96 -5.52
C MET A 1 27.82 -4.94 -6.65
N TRP A 2 29.06 -5.38 -6.78
CA TRP A 2 29.46 -6.38 -7.78
C TRP A 2 28.76 -7.74 -7.57
N HIS A 3 28.50 -8.16 -6.33
CA HIS A 3 27.77 -9.38 -6.00
C HIS A 3 26.39 -9.40 -6.66
N LEU A 4 25.59 -8.33 -6.51
CA LEU A 4 24.27 -8.20 -7.13
C LEU A 4 24.30 -8.23 -8.67
N TYR A 5 25.38 -7.72 -9.28
CA TYR A 5 25.57 -7.82 -10.73
C TYR A 5 25.84 -9.26 -11.17
N PHE A 6 26.73 -9.96 -10.46
CA PHE A 6 27.03 -11.37 -10.77
C PHE A 6 25.90 -12.34 -10.43
N GLU A 7 25.06 -12.00 -9.47
CA GLU A 7 23.85 -12.78 -9.16
C GLU A 7 22.90 -12.86 -10.36
N LYS A 8 22.88 -11.85 -11.25
CA LYS A 8 22.12 -11.91 -12.50
C LYS A 8 22.49 -13.07 -13.42
N TYR A 9 23.72 -13.52 -13.37
CA TYR A 9 24.15 -14.69 -14.15
C TYR A 9 23.63 -16.02 -13.60
N GLN A 10 22.99 -15.99 -12.43
CA GLN A 10 22.26 -17.15 -11.88
C GLN A 10 20.86 -17.29 -12.46
N ASP A 11 20.35 -16.26 -13.14
CA ASP A 11 19.06 -16.31 -13.82
C ASP A 11 19.04 -17.46 -14.85
N PRO A 12 18.04 -18.35 -14.81
CA PRO A 12 17.94 -19.48 -15.72
C PRO A 12 17.99 -19.09 -17.20
N MET A 13 17.48 -17.91 -17.55
CA MET A 13 17.45 -17.41 -18.93
C MET A 13 18.84 -16.98 -19.38
N ILE A 14 19.56 -16.24 -18.56
CA ILE A 14 20.94 -15.84 -18.87
C ILE A 14 21.83 -17.08 -18.99
N ARG A 15 21.61 -18.12 -18.19
CA ARG A 15 22.32 -19.40 -18.34
C ARG A 15 22.03 -20.07 -19.70
N ILE A 16 20.77 -20.06 -20.16
CA ILE A 16 20.40 -20.59 -21.47
C ILE A 16 21.11 -19.78 -22.58
N LEU A 17 21.12 -18.45 -22.49
CA LEU A 17 21.84 -17.58 -23.43
C LEU A 17 23.36 -17.81 -23.39
N LEU A 18 23.94 -18.08 -22.24
CA LEU A 18 25.37 -18.45 -22.13
C LEU A 18 25.67 -19.79 -22.83
N VAL A 19 24.79 -20.79 -22.67
CA VAL A 19 24.91 -22.04 -23.40
C VAL A 19 24.80 -21.78 -24.91
N ALA A 20 23.84 -20.98 -25.35
CA ALA A 20 23.70 -20.58 -26.74
C ALA A 20 24.95 -19.84 -27.28
N ALA A 21 25.53 -18.95 -26.49
CA ALA A 21 26.78 -18.26 -26.85
C ALA A 21 27.95 -19.22 -27.03
N VAL A 22 28.07 -20.26 -26.19
CA VAL A 22 29.11 -21.29 -26.32
C VAL A 22 28.90 -22.13 -27.58
N VAL A 23 27.65 -22.54 -27.85
CA VAL A 23 27.31 -23.32 -29.07
C VAL A 23 27.55 -22.46 -30.32
N SER A 24 27.10 -21.18 -30.30
CA SER A 24 27.34 -20.23 -31.39
C SER A 24 28.85 -20.00 -31.63
N LEU A 25 29.66 -19.96 -30.55
CA LEU A 25 31.09 -19.82 -30.66
C LEU A 25 31.75 -21.03 -31.36
N VAL A 26 31.29 -22.26 -31.06
CA VAL A 26 31.74 -23.45 -31.73
C VAL A 26 31.41 -23.37 -33.23
N LEU A 27 30.19 -23.00 -33.58
CA LEU A 27 29.76 -22.77 -34.98
C LEU A 27 30.58 -21.66 -35.67
N ALA A 28 30.89 -20.59 -34.96
CA ALA A 28 31.68 -19.47 -35.44
C ALA A 28 33.10 -19.88 -35.87
N PHE A 29 33.71 -20.80 -35.12
CA PHE A 29 35.03 -21.35 -35.48
C PHE A 29 34.94 -22.23 -36.75
N VAL A 30 33.83 -22.94 -36.95
CA VAL A 30 33.62 -23.78 -38.17
C VAL A 30 33.33 -22.89 -39.38
N LYS A 31 32.46 -21.85 -39.22
CA LYS A 31 32.05 -20.97 -40.31
C LYS A 31 32.99 -19.78 -40.56
N GLN A 32 33.96 -19.54 -39.69
CA GLN A 32 34.83 -18.37 -39.70
C GLN A 32 34.04 -17.03 -39.62
N ASP A 33 32.81 -17.07 -39.06
CA ASP A 33 31.94 -15.90 -38.87
C ASP A 33 31.56 -15.73 -37.39
N PHE A 34 32.10 -14.74 -36.74
CA PHE A 34 31.91 -14.44 -35.31
C PHE A 34 30.83 -13.43 -35.03
N ILE A 35 30.16 -12.87 -36.03
CA ILE A 35 29.23 -11.71 -35.84
C ILE A 35 28.03 -12.11 -35.00
N GLU A 36 27.44 -13.26 -35.25
CA GLU A 36 26.30 -13.78 -34.47
C GLU A 36 26.66 -14.01 -33.01
N THR A 37 27.80 -14.67 -32.75
CA THR A 37 28.30 -14.92 -31.40
C THR A 37 28.55 -13.62 -30.64
N LEU A 38 29.20 -12.61 -31.28
CA LEU A 38 29.39 -11.29 -30.70
C LEU A 38 28.06 -10.61 -30.40
N GLY A 39 27.05 -10.79 -31.27
CA GLY A 39 25.71 -10.29 -31.05
C GLY A 39 25.05 -10.89 -29.79
N ILE A 40 25.15 -12.20 -29.59
CA ILE A 40 24.62 -12.90 -28.40
C ILE A 40 25.34 -12.44 -27.12
N ILE A 41 26.69 -12.34 -27.15
CA ILE A 41 27.48 -11.86 -26.01
C ILE A 41 27.11 -10.41 -25.66
N PHE A 42 27.02 -9.55 -26.66
CA PHE A 42 26.60 -8.15 -26.49
C PHE A 42 25.20 -8.07 -25.87
N ALA A 43 24.27 -8.87 -26.33
CA ALA A 43 22.92 -8.95 -25.81
C ALA A 43 22.88 -9.41 -24.33
N ILE A 44 23.68 -10.43 -23.95
CA ILE A 44 23.80 -10.87 -22.56
C ILE A 44 24.33 -9.74 -21.67
N ILE A 45 25.40 -9.04 -22.08
CA ILE A 45 25.95 -7.91 -21.33
C ILE A 45 24.93 -6.80 -21.22
N LEU A 46 24.23 -6.48 -22.30
CA LEU A 46 23.19 -5.44 -22.30
C LEU A 46 22.02 -5.80 -21.37
N ALA A 47 21.53 -7.06 -21.44
CA ALA A 47 20.47 -7.58 -20.59
C ALA A 47 20.82 -7.47 -19.10
N THR A 48 21.98 -8.00 -18.73
CA THR A 48 22.45 -8.00 -17.34
C THR A 48 22.67 -6.57 -16.82
N THR A 49 23.25 -5.70 -17.65
CA THR A 49 23.51 -4.31 -17.26
C THR A 49 22.23 -3.49 -17.11
N VAL A 50 21.32 -3.60 -18.06
CA VAL A 50 20.03 -2.90 -18.03
C VAL A 50 19.20 -3.41 -16.82
N GLY A 51 19.09 -4.72 -16.64
CA GLY A 51 18.42 -5.33 -15.50
C GLY A 51 18.99 -4.86 -14.16
N PHE A 52 20.31 -4.84 -14.01
CA PHE A 52 20.99 -4.36 -12.82
C PHE A 52 20.72 -2.88 -12.53
N ILE A 53 20.82 -2.01 -13.56
CA ILE A 53 20.58 -0.57 -13.39
C ILE A 53 19.15 -0.32 -12.89
N PHE A 54 18.16 -0.96 -13.48
CA PHE A 54 16.74 -0.76 -13.09
C PHE A 54 16.44 -1.29 -11.70
N GLU A 55 16.94 -2.46 -11.34
CA GLU A 55 16.72 -3.00 -9.97
C GLU A 55 17.41 -2.13 -8.92
N ARG A 56 18.63 -1.68 -9.19
CA ARG A 56 19.36 -0.79 -8.31
C ARG A 56 18.64 0.55 -8.12
N ASP A 57 18.11 1.13 -9.19
CA ASP A 57 17.35 2.38 -9.13
C ASP A 57 16.04 2.20 -8.34
N ALA A 58 15.35 1.06 -8.54
CA ALA A 58 14.15 0.73 -7.79
C ALA A 58 14.44 0.51 -6.29
N ALA A 59 15.47 -0.27 -5.95
CA ALA A 59 15.90 -0.50 -4.57
C ALA A 59 16.30 0.81 -3.87
N ARG A 60 17.13 1.64 -4.52
CA ARG A 60 17.54 2.93 -3.97
C ARG A 60 16.36 3.88 -3.73
N LYS A 61 15.38 3.91 -4.61
CA LYS A 61 14.16 4.71 -4.43
C LYS A 61 13.33 4.21 -3.26
N PHE A 62 13.29 2.91 -3.05
CA PHE A 62 12.63 2.29 -1.89
C PHE A 62 13.32 2.69 -0.59
N ASP A 63 14.63 2.51 -0.49
CA ASP A 63 15.43 2.84 0.71
C ASP A 63 15.23 4.32 1.13
N VAL A 64 15.31 5.24 0.17
CA VAL A 64 15.07 6.68 0.43
C VAL A 64 13.67 6.96 0.97
N LEU A 65 12.65 6.26 0.46
CA LEU A 65 11.27 6.47 0.89
C LEU A 65 10.98 5.84 2.25
N THR A 66 11.62 4.72 2.57
CA THR A 66 11.50 4.04 3.88
C THR A 66 12.19 4.86 4.97
N GLN A 67 13.36 5.42 4.67
CA GLN A 67 14.10 6.30 5.60
C GLN A 67 13.32 7.55 6.01
N LEU A 68 12.49 8.11 5.13
CA LEU A 68 11.63 9.26 5.46
C LEU A 68 10.57 8.95 6.54
N GLY A 69 10.25 7.68 6.77
CA GLY A 69 9.29 7.24 7.78
C GLY A 69 9.90 6.86 9.14
N GLU A 70 11.22 6.74 9.22
CA GLU A 70 11.94 6.27 10.42
C GLU A 70 12.59 7.40 11.24
N GLU A 71 12.46 8.65 10.84
CA GLU A 71 13.06 9.80 11.53
C GLU A 71 12.21 10.23 12.74
N GLN A 72 12.15 9.40 13.79
CA GLN A 72 11.73 9.88 15.11
C GLN A 72 12.95 10.50 15.81
N PRO A 73 12.83 11.74 16.31
CA PRO A 73 13.88 12.35 17.09
C PRO A 73 14.03 11.65 18.44
N VAL A 74 15.25 11.36 18.84
CA VAL A 74 15.62 10.77 20.12
C VAL A 74 16.34 11.82 20.95
N LYS A 75 15.94 11.99 22.22
CA LYS A 75 16.59 12.90 23.16
C LYS A 75 17.82 12.22 23.74
N VAL A 76 18.99 12.74 23.42
CA VAL A 76 20.27 12.26 23.95
C VAL A 76 21.01 13.37 24.71
N VAL A 77 21.81 12.99 25.70
CA VAL A 77 22.69 13.92 26.41
C VAL A 77 24.10 13.81 25.84
N ARG A 78 24.54 14.82 25.10
CA ARG A 78 25.90 14.93 24.57
C ARG A 78 26.54 16.24 25.07
N GLU A 79 27.77 16.16 25.54
CA GLU A 79 28.51 17.33 26.07
C GLU A 79 27.73 18.07 27.18
N GLY A 80 26.96 17.33 28.00
CA GLY A 80 26.17 17.89 29.11
C GLY A 80 24.90 18.63 28.68
N LYS A 81 24.52 18.58 27.39
CA LYS A 81 23.29 19.20 26.87
C LYS A 81 22.36 18.14 26.28
N VAL A 82 21.07 18.33 26.46
CA VAL A 82 20.06 17.52 25.80
C VAL A 82 19.94 17.98 24.36
N VAL A 83 20.14 17.06 23.42
CA VAL A 83 20.06 17.28 21.96
C VAL A 83 19.12 16.24 21.38
N GLU A 84 18.26 16.65 20.47
CA GLU A 84 17.44 15.75 19.67
C GLU A 84 18.21 15.32 18.42
N ILE A 85 18.36 14.01 18.25
CA ILE A 85 19.04 13.42 17.09
C ILE A 85 18.12 12.38 16.41
N PRO A 86 18.27 12.14 15.09
CA PRO A 86 17.60 11.02 14.44
C PRO A 86 17.99 9.68 15.08
N ARG A 87 17.06 8.74 15.23
CA ARG A 87 17.31 7.41 15.80
C ARG A 87 18.53 6.69 15.22
N ARG A 88 18.77 6.83 13.91
CA ARG A 88 19.93 6.23 13.22
C ARG A 88 21.30 6.77 13.65
N GLU A 89 21.33 7.90 14.35
CA GLU A 89 22.57 8.55 14.82
C GLU A 89 22.88 8.21 16.27
N VAL A 90 22.06 7.36 16.91
CA VAL A 90 22.32 6.84 18.25
C VAL A 90 23.46 5.82 18.18
N VAL A 91 24.44 5.98 19.03
CA VAL A 91 25.64 5.11 19.12
C VAL A 91 25.82 4.57 20.53
N VAL A 92 26.60 3.48 20.65
CA VAL A 92 26.97 2.90 21.93
C VAL A 92 27.70 3.94 22.77
N GLY A 93 27.28 4.09 24.05
CA GLY A 93 27.78 5.09 25.00
C GLY A 93 26.98 6.39 25.05
N ASP A 94 26.00 6.61 24.14
CA ASP A 94 25.07 7.73 24.28
C ASP A 94 24.20 7.56 25.54
N VAL A 95 23.91 8.68 26.19
CA VAL A 95 22.93 8.75 27.26
C VAL A 95 21.60 9.17 26.69
N VAL A 96 20.62 8.29 26.71
CA VAL A 96 19.28 8.53 26.16
C VAL A 96 18.29 8.84 27.28
N ILE A 97 17.42 9.82 27.06
CA ILE A 97 16.29 10.16 27.93
C ILE A 97 15.01 9.61 27.30
N VAL A 98 14.24 8.85 28.08
CA VAL A 98 12.95 8.33 27.68
C VAL A 98 11.84 8.77 28.62
N GLU A 99 10.69 9.09 28.04
CA GLU A 99 9.49 9.57 28.73
C GLU A 99 8.27 8.75 28.27
N THR A 100 7.18 8.82 29.02
CA THR A 100 5.93 8.15 28.67
C THR A 100 5.52 8.42 27.22
N GLY A 101 5.35 7.34 26.44
CA GLY A 101 4.99 7.40 25.01
C GLY A 101 6.19 7.30 24.06
N ASP A 102 7.44 7.30 24.58
CA ASP A 102 8.64 7.10 23.80
C ASP A 102 8.91 5.61 23.54
N GLU A 103 9.48 5.31 22.38
CA GLU A 103 10.05 4.00 22.06
C GLU A 103 11.53 4.00 22.37
N VAL A 104 12.00 2.95 23.06
CA VAL A 104 13.43 2.75 23.37
C VAL A 104 14.21 2.53 22.07
N PRO A 105 15.13 3.43 21.68
CA PRO A 105 15.79 3.40 20.37
C PRO A 105 16.89 2.33 20.23
N ALA A 106 17.48 1.91 21.35
CA ALA A 106 18.62 1.00 21.41
C ALA A 106 18.67 0.29 22.78
N ASP A 107 19.32 -0.88 22.86
CA ASP A 107 19.48 -1.57 24.14
C ASP A 107 20.46 -0.80 25.04
N GLY A 108 20.20 -0.77 26.34
CA GLY A 108 21.08 -0.08 27.26
C GLY A 108 20.76 -0.29 28.72
N GLN A 109 21.68 0.19 29.58
CA GLN A 109 21.59 0.04 31.01
C GLN A 109 21.09 1.32 31.70
N LEU A 110 20.02 1.15 32.46
CA LEU A 110 19.34 2.22 33.20
C LEU A 110 20.18 2.65 34.43
N PHE A 111 20.35 3.94 34.60
CA PHE A 111 21.05 4.49 35.77
C PHE A 111 20.25 5.53 36.55
N GLU A 112 19.13 6.01 35.97
CA GLU A 112 18.20 6.93 36.64
C GLU A 112 16.77 6.62 36.15
N THR A 113 15.84 6.51 37.09
CA THR A 113 14.43 6.21 36.78
C THR A 113 13.49 6.83 37.81
N THR A 114 12.28 7.19 37.34
CA THR A 114 11.15 7.61 38.15
C THR A 114 9.89 6.92 37.66
N ASP A 115 9.41 5.91 38.39
CA ASP A 115 8.21 5.11 38.13
C ASP A 115 8.14 4.59 36.70
N LEU A 116 9.29 4.14 36.15
CA LEU A 116 9.40 3.71 34.77
C LEU A 116 8.72 2.35 34.56
N GLN A 117 7.70 2.34 33.71
CA GLN A 117 7.00 1.14 33.25
C GLN A 117 7.17 1.00 31.74
N VAL A 118 7.54 -0.20 31.29
CA VAL A 118 7.86 -0.46 29.88
C VAL A 118 7.09 -1.69 29.43
N ASP A 119 6.54 -1.61 28.20
CA ASP A 119 5.96 -2.76 27.51
C ASP A 119 7.05 -3.47 26.70
N GLU A 120 7.41 -4.67 27.13
CA GLU A 120 8.41 -5.55 26.51
C GLU A 120 7.76 -6.77 25.85
N SER A 121 6.45 -6.76 25.65
CA SER A 121 5.68 -7.89 25.13
C SER A 121 6.17 -8.41 23.78
N SER A 122 6.82 -7.57 22.98
CA SER A 122 7.42 -7.96 21.70
C SER A 122 8.61 -8.92 21.83
N LEU A 123 9.28 -8.92 23.00
CA LEU A 123 10.47 -9.75 23.26
C LEU A 123 10.21 -10.79 24.34
N THR A 124 9.56 -10.39 25.44
CA THR A 124 9.34 -11.24 26.63
C THR A 124 7.95 -11.88 26.65
N GLY A 125 6.99 -11.33 25.91
CA GLY A 125 5.58 -11.70 26.01
C GLY A 125 4.84 -11.04 27.17
N GLU A 126 5.51 -10.28 28.03
CA GLU A 126 4.93 -9.60 29.18
C GLU A 126 4.56 -8.14 28.85
N PRO A 127 3.28 -7.76 29.04
CA PRO A 127 2.79 -6.46 28.57
C PRO A 127 3.16 -5.26 29.44
N MET A 128 3.65 -5.46 30.67
CA MET A 128 4.08 -4.36 31.53
C MET A 128 5.15 -4.83 32.53
N THR A 129 6.36 -4.29 32.41
CA THR A 129 7.48 -4.52 33.33
C THR A 129 7.87 -3.20 33.99
N THR A 130 7.96 -3.19 35.31
CA THR A 130 8.50 -2.04 36.05
C THR A 130 10.02 -2.13 36.09
N LYS A 131 10.67 -1.10 35.54
CA LYS A 131 12.14 -1.01 35.51
C LYS A 131 12.69 -0.27 36.73
N ALA A 132 13.82 -0.72 37.22
CA ALA A 132 14.49 -0.13 38.37
C ALA A 132 16.01 -0.14 38.18
N VAL A 133 16.70 0.82 38.76
CA VAL A 133 18.17 0.85 38.76
C VAL A 133 18.68 -0.22 39.71
N ASP A 134 19.64 -1.02 39.28
CA ASP A 134 20.33 -1.97 40.12
C ASP A 134 21.30 -1.20 41.07
N HIS A 135 21.04 -1.27 42.37
CA HIS A 135 21.89 -0.67 43.41
C HIS A 135 22.97 -1.64 43.91
N GLY A 136 23.17 -2.79 43.22
CA GLY A 136 24.26 -3.74 43.52
C GLY A 136 23.97 -4.65 44.72
N ASP A 137 22.71 -4.82 45.12
CA ASP A 137 22.28 -5.73 46.19
C ASP A 137 22.07 -7.19 45.77
N GLY A 138 22.33 -7.50 44.48
CA GLY A 138 22.37 -8.86 43.93
C GLY A 138 21.04 -9.60 43.87
N SER A 139 19.93 -8.88 44.01
CA SER A 139 18.58 -9.47 43.85
C SER A 139 18.18 -9.64 42.37
N HIS A 140 18.86 -10.54 41.68
CA HIS A 140 18.44 -11.01 40.39
C HIS A 140 17.35 -12.06 40.58
N ASP A 141 16.14 -11.82 40.08
CA ASP A 141 15.09 -12.83 40.03
C ASP A 141 15.44 -13.82 38.90
N PRO A 142 15.74 -15.08 39.21
CA PRO A 142 16.15 -16.06 38.20
C PRO A 142 15.02 -16.39 37.17
N ASP A 143 13.79 -15.98 37.42
CA ASP A 143 12.64 -16.20 36.53
C ASP A 143 12.41 -15.03 35.56
N GLU A 144 13.15 -13.91 35.67
CA GLU A 144 13.05 -12.78 34.74
C GLU A 144 13.95 -13.00 33.52
N ALA A 145 13.38 -12.85 32.31
CA ALA A 145 14.09 -13.04 31.05
C ALA A 145 15.23 -12.01 30.83
N TYR A 146 15.07 -10.80 31.33
CA TYR A 146 16.05 -9.70 31.25
C TYR A 146 16.13 -8.92 32.56
N PRO A 147 17.30 -8.35 32.90
CA PRO A 147 17.49 -7.55 34.15
C PRO A 147 16.56 -6.32 34.16
N LYS A 148 16.13 -5.93 35.39
CA LYS A 148 15.24 -4.77 35.58
C LYS A 148 15.89 -3.44 35.21
N ASP A 149 17.20 -3.37 35.23
CA ASP A 149 17.99 -2.20 34.86
C ASP A 149 18.33 -2.14 33.36
N MET A 150 17.93 -3.16 32.59
CA MET A 150 18.12 -3.20 31.14
C MET A 150 16.89 -2.72 30.42
N LEU A 151 17.05 -1.75 29.49
CA LEU A 151 16.05 -1.34 28.53
C LEU A 151 16.36 -1.98 27.19
N LEU A 152 15.33 -2.54 26.57
CA LEU A 152 15.42 -3.25 25.30
C LEU A 152 14.89 -2.39 24.16
N ARG A 153 15.57 -2.40 23.03
CA ARG A 153 15.15 -1.69 21.81
C ARG A 153 13.75 -2.11 21.41
N SER A 154 12.97 -1.13 20.94
CA SER A 154 11.57 -1.29 20.48
C SER A 154 10.57 -1.59 21.60
N SER A 155 10.99 -1.52 22.85
CA SER A 155 10.06 -1.48 23.98
C SER A 155 9.43 -0.10 24.10
N MET A 156 8.18 -0.04 24.59
CA MET A 156 7.44 1.21 24.72
C MET A 156 7.38 1.65 26.18
N VAL A 157 7.70 2.91 26.44
CA VAL A 157 7.54 3.51 27.75
C VAL A 157 6.07 3.82 28.02
N MET A 158 5.46 3.07 28.92
CA MET A 158 4.05 3.17 29.29
C MET A 158 3.79 4.16 30.41
N GLY A 159 4.79 4.42 31.23
CA GLY A 159 4.69 5.37 32.35
C GLY A 159 6.06 5.73 32.90
N GLY A 160 6.16 6.90 33.53
CA GLY A 160 7.39 7.38 34.16
C GLY A 160 8.42 7.94 33.20
N THR A 161 9.65 8.09 33.70
CA THR A 161 10.81 8.62 32.96
C THR A 161 12.06 7.85 33.31
N GLY A 162 13.01 7.74 32.37
CA GLY A 162 14.29 7.07 32.63
C GLY A 162 15.44 7.66 31.82
N ARG A 163 16.66 7.47 32.36
CA ARG A 163 17.91 7.73 31.66
C ARG A 163 18.76 6.47 31.66
N TYR A 164 19.26 6.13 30.47
CA TYR A 164 20.08 4.94 30.31
C TYR A 164 21.25 5.17 29.35
N VAL A 165 22.29 4.36 29.50
CA VAL A 165 23.46 4.36 28.62
C VAL A 165 23.28 3.26 27.59
N VAL A 166 23.41 3.61 26.32
CA VAL A 166 23.30 2.67 25.19
C VAL A 166 24.43 1.66 25.24
N SER A 167 24.12 0.37 25.28
CA SER A 167 25.05 -0.76 25.26
C SER A 167 25.15 -1.46 23.91
N ALA A 168 24.04 -1.54 23.15
CA ALA A 168 24.01 -2.14 21.82
C ALA A 168 23.07 -1.38 20.87
N VAL A 169 23.43 -1.33 19.59
CA VAL A 169 22.66 -0.63 18.53
C VAL A 169 22.45 -1.53 17.31
N GLY A 170 21.40 -1.26 16.54
CA GLY A 170 21.13 -1.92 15.27
C GLY A 170 20.96 -3.42 15.40
N ASP A 171 21.71 -4.18 14.61
CA ASP A 171 21.64 -5.64 14.53
C ASP A 171 22.25 -6.35 15.76
N GLU A 172 22.99 -5.63 16.59
CA GLU A 172 23.61 -6.16 17.82
C GLU A 172 22.69 -6.04 19.04
N THR A 173 21.49 -5.47 18.89
CA THR A 173 20.45 -5.46 19.93
C THR A 173 19.76 -6.82 20.04
N GLU A 174 19.10 -7.12 21.17
CA GLU A 174 18.36 -8.37 21.36
C GLU A 174 17.29 -8.58 20.26
N ILE A 175 16.52 -7.53 19.97
CA ILE A 175 15.54 -7.59 18.86
C ILE A 175 16.22 -7.72 17.50
N GLY A 176 17.43 -7.20 17.34
CA GLY A 176 18.25 -7.35 16.13
C GLY A 176 18.67 -8.81 15.90
N HIS A 177 19.07 -9.51 16.97
CA HIS A 177 19.38 -10.93 16.92
C HIS A 177 18.16 -11.78 16.57
N VAL A 178 16.99 -11.50 17.19
CA VAL A 178 15.71 -12.17 16.86
C VAL A 178 15.31 -11.91 15.42
N ALA A 179 15.41 -10.67 14.94
CA ALA A 179 15.07 -10.30 13.57
C ALA A 179 15.98 -10.98 12.54
N ARG A 180 17.28 -11.12 12.83
CA ARG A 180 18.23 -11.83 11.96
C ARG A 180 17.88 -13.31 11.83
N GLN A 181 17.53 -13.98 12.93
CA GLN A 181 17.06 -15.37 12.94
C GLN A 181 15.71 -15.53 12.24
N ALA A 182 14.79 -14.56 12.41
CA ALA A 182 13.48 -14.56 11.77
C ALA A 182 13.56 -14.28 10.26
N THR A 183 14.54 -13.48 9.80
CA THR A 183 14.71 -13.15 8.38
C THR A 183 15.14 -14.38 7.56
N GLU A 184 15.82 -15.33 8.14
CA GLU A 184 16.13 -16.62 7.51
C GLU A 184 14.88 -17.50 7.28
N LEU A 185 13.77 -17.24 7.99
CA LEU A 185 12.55 -18.05 7.97
C LEU A 185 11.36 -17.40 7.23
N THR A 186 11.40 -16.11 6.89
CA THR A 186 10.24 -15.38 6.38
C THR A 186 10.38 -14.87 4.94
N GLY A 187 10.60 -15.79 4.02
CA GLY A 187 10.32 -15.54 2.60
C GLY A 187 8.83 -15.69 2.28
N VAL A 188 7.91 -15.09 3.04
CA VAL A 188 6.47 -15.14 2.73
C VAL A 188 6.22 -14.41 1.42
N LYS A 189 5.99 -15.19 0.35
CA LYS A 189 5.67 -14.67 -0.98
C LYS A 189 4.29 -14.03 -0.97
N THR A 190 4.18 -12.86 -1.58
CA THR A 190 2.88 -12.21 -1.75
C THR A 190 1.94 -12.98 -2.68
N PRO A 191 0.62 -12.76 -2.58
CA PRO A 191 -0.34 -13.32 -3.52
C PRO A 191 0.03 -13.06 -4.99
N LEU A 192 0.49 -11.85 -5.31
CA LEU A 192 0.94 -11.51 -6.65
C LEU A 192 2.18 -12.32 -7.05
N ASN A 193 3.19 -12.42 -6.21
CA ASN A 193 4.41 -13.19 -6.50
C ASN A 193 4.10 -14.68 -6.71
N ILE A 194 3.17 -15.25 -5.93
CA ILE A 194 2.72 -16.63 -6.13
C ILE A 194 2.05 -16.81 -7.50
N GLN A 195 1.20 -15.86 -7.90
CA GLN A 195 0.53 -15.90 -9.20
C GLN A 195 1.51 -15.73 -10.36
N LEU A 196 2.51 -14.88 -10.19
CA LEU A 196 3.55 -14.65 -11.19
C LEU A 196 4.50 -15.87 -11.33
N ASP A 197 4.86 -16.51 -10.22
CA ASP A 197 5.59 -17.77 -10.25
C ASP A 197 4.80 -18.88 -10.98
N LYS A 198 3.48 -18.96 -10.74
CA LYS A 198 2.60 -19.88 -11.48
C LYS A 198 2.55 -19.56 -12.96
N LEU A 199 2.48 -18.28 -13.31
CA LEU A 199 2.49 -17.81 -14.70
C LEU A 199 3.83 -18.11 -15.37
N ALA A 200 4.95 -17.79 -14.74
CA ALA A 200 6.29 -18.07 -15.25
C ALA A 200 6.49 -19.57 -15.49
N LYS A 201 6.08 -20.41 -14.53
CA LYS A 201 6.12 -21.90 -14.69
C LYS A 201 5.25 -22.40 -15.84
N LEU A 202 4.06 -21.83 -16.03
CA LEU A 202 3.18 -22.19 -17.16
C LEU A 202 3.83 -21.83 -18.49
N ILE A 203 4.32 -20.61 -18.62
CA ILE A 203 4.97 -20.12 -19.83
C ILE A 203 6.24 -20.93 -20.15
N SER A 204 7.07 -21.20 -19.14
CA SER A 204 8.29 -22.01 -19.31
C SER A 204 7.96 -23.45 -19.75
N LYS A 205 6.90 -24.06 -19.21
CA LYS A 205 6.45 -25.38 -19.64
C LYS A 205 5.94 -25.38 -21.09
N VAL A 206 5.12 -24.40 -21.46
CA VAL A 206 4.57 -24.29 -22.81
C VAL A 206 5.68 -23.94 -23.79
N GLY A 207 6.49 -22.93 -23.51
CA GLY A 207 7.60 -22.49 -24.36
C GLY A 207 8.67 -23.59 -24.52
N GLY A 208 9.09 -24.22 -23.42
CA GLY A 208 10.04 -25.35 -23.46
C GLY A 208 9.51 -26.55 -24.23
N GLY A 209 8.24 -26.92 -24.01
CA GLY A 209 7.59 -28.01 -24.75
C GLY A 209 7.51 -27.73 -26.24
N MET A 210 7.14 -26.52 -26.65
CA MET A 210 7.09 -26.10 -28.05
C MET A 210 8.48 -26.04 -28.67
N SER A 211 9.49 -25.58 -27.96
CA SER A 211 10.87 -25.51 -28.42
C SER A 211 11.44 -26.92 -28.68
N ILE A 212 11.23 -27.87 -27.77
CA ILE A 212 11.63 -29.27 -27.93
C ILE A 212 10.89 -29.89 -29.12
N ALA A 213 9.58 -29.67 -29.21
CA ALA A 213 8.78 -30.16 -30.32
C ALA A 213 9.26 -29.57 -31.67
N ALA A 214 9.56 -28.30 -31.73
CA ALA A 214 10.09 -27.62 -32.90
C ALA A 214 11.43 -28.22 -33.34
N PHE A 215 12.36 -28.43 -32.39
CA PHE A 215 13.65 -29.05 -32.66
C PHE A 215 13.48 -30.42 -33.38
N PHE A 216 12.63 -31.27 -32.82
CA PHE A 216 12.39 -32.57 -33.44
C PHE A 216 11.64 -32.51 -34.76
N VAL A 217 10.66 -31.63 -34.91
CA VAL A 217 9.93 -31.45 -36.15
C VAL A 217 10.87 -30.97 -37.27
N PHE A 218 11.71 -29.97 -36.98
CA PHE A 218 12.68 -29.49 -38.00
C PHE A 218 13.73 -30.53 -38.33
N LEU A 219 14.26 -31.21 -37.34
CA LEU A 219 15.24 -32.27 -37.56
C LEU A 219 14.65 -33.44 -38.37
N ILE A 220 13.42 -33.87 -38.06
CA ILE A 220 12.76 -34.97 -38.78
C ILE A 220 12.42 -34.52 -40.23
N HIS A 221 11.93 -33.29 -40.38
CA HIS A 221 11.65 -32.75 -41.72
C HIS A 221 12.92 -32.73 -42.57
N ASP A 222 14.04 -32.25 -42.03
CA ASP A 222 15.32 -32.20 -42.73
C ASP A 222 15.87 -33.60 -43.03
N LEU A 223 15.77 -34.54 -42.09
CA LEU A 223 16.10 -35.93 -42.29
C LEU A 223 15.36 -36.58 -43.48
N LEU A 224 14.12 -36.15 -43.73
CA LEU A 224 13.28 -36.68 -44.79
C LEU A 224 13.48 -36.02 -46.16
N THR A 225 13.90 -34.73 -46.13
CA THR A 225 13.95 -33.89 -47.35
C THR A 225 15.35 -33.56 -47.83
N ASN A 226 16.36 -33.59 -46.97
CA ASN A 226 17.72 -33.17 -47.29
C ASN A 226 18.63 -34.39 -47.59
N ASN A 227 19.16 -34.40 -48.81
CA ASN A 227 20.09 -35.47 -49.24
C ASN A 227 21.41 -35.53 -48.46
N LEU A 228 21.74 -34.53 -47.67
CA LEU A 228 22.92 -34.50 -46.81
C LEU A 228 23.02 -35.72 -45.90
N TRP A 229 21.91 -36.23 -45.41
CA TRP A 229 21.85 -37.37 -44.50
C TRP A 229 22.21 -38.72 -45.15
N HIS A 230 22.30 -38.72 -46.49
CA HIS A 230 22.73 -39.90 -47.30
C HIS A 230 24.17 -39.78 -47.75
N THR A 231 24.93 -38.77 -47.32
CA THR A 231 26.34 -38.51 -47.58
C THR A 231 27.24 -38.91 -46.40
N THR A 232 28.54 -38.86 -46.59
CA THR A 232 29.54 -39.08 -45.51
C THR A 232 30.01 -37.76 -44.90
N ASP A 233 29.29 -36.68 -45.13
CA ASP A 233 29.61 -35.36 -44.56
C ASP A 233 29.04 -35.21 -43.15
N TYR A 234 29.76 -35.82 -42.16
CA TYR A 234 29.38 -35.72 -40.72
C TYR A 234 29.48 -34.31 -40.15
N LEU A 235 30.35 -33.45 -40.72
CA LEU A 235 30.50 -32.07 -40.33
C LEU A 235 29.26 -31.25 -40.72
N GLY A 236 28.79 -31.41 -41.95
CA GLY A 236 27.58 -30.78 -42.45
C GLY A 236 26.35 -31.23 -41.64
N MET A 237 26.25 -32.55 -41.32
CA MET A 237 25.15 -33.04 -40.47
C MET A 237 25.18 -32.43 -39.07
N ALA A 238 26.35 -32.31 -38.43
CA ALA A 238 26.50 -31.68 -37.13
C ALA A 238 26.11 -30.17 -37.17
N GLU A 239 26.45 -29.50 -38.25
CA GLU A 239 26.08 -28.09 -38.45
C GLU A 239 24.57 -27.89 -38.49
N VAL A 240 23.84 -28.75 -39.25
CA VAL A 240 22.38 -28.73 -39.33
C VAL A 240 21.74 -28.99 -37.96
N VAL A 241 22.21 -29.98 -37.22
CA VAL A 241 21.71 -30.27 -35.85
C VAL A 241 21.91 -29.04 -34.92
N LEU A 242 23.10 -28.46 -34.94
CA LEU A 242 23.41 -27.28 -34.15
C LEU A 242 22.57 -26.07 -34.55
N HIS A 243 22.30 -25.91 -35.84
CA HIS A 243 21.41 -24.87 -36.33
C HIS A 243 19.98 -25.00 -35.76
N TYR A 244 19.39 -26.20 -35.80
CA TYR A 244 18.08 -26.47 -35.21
C TYR A 244 18.08 -26.37 -33.69
N PHE A 245 19.19 -26.71 -33.03
CA PHE A 245 19.35 -26.47 -31.60
C PHE A 245 19.34 -24.97 -31.28
N MET A 246 20.04 -24.16 -32.07
CA MET A 246 20.00 -22.68 -31.90
C MET A 246 18.61 -22.09 -32.14
N MET A 247 17.88 -22.61 -33.13
CA MET A 247 16.47 -22.23 -33.33
C MET A 247 15.60 -22.59 -32.11
N ALA A 248 15.78 -23.77 -31.52
CA ALA A 248 15.08 -24.19 -30.33
C ALA A 248 15.40 -23.31 -29.12
N VAL A 249 16.66 -22.95 -28.92
CA VAL A 249 17.08 -22.02 -27.89
C VAL A 249 16.44 -20.63 -28.09
N THR A 250 16.39 -20.16 -29.33
CA THR A 250 15.74 -18.90 -29.69
C THR A 250 14.24 -18.90 -29.33
N LEU A 251 13.54 -20.03 -29.58
CA LEU A 251 12.15 -20.19 -29.17
C LEU A 251 11.93 -20.15 -27.66
N ILE A 252 12.85 -20.74 -26.88
CA ILE A 252 12.80 -20.65 -25.40
C ILE A 252 12.94 -19.19 -24.94
N VAL A 253 13.93 -18.49 -25.48
CA VAL A 253 14.17 -17.06 -25.17
C VAL A 253 12.98 -16.19 -25.53
N MET A 254 12.32 -16.46 -26.67
CA MET A 254 11.09 -15.76 -27.05
C MET A 254 9.91 -16.04 -26.11
N ALA A 255 9.82 -17.26 -25.59
CA ALA A 255 8.65 -17.66 -24.80
C ALA A 255 8.65 -17.03 -23.41
N VAL A 256 9.82 -16.79 -22.81
CA VAL A 256 9.93 -16.35 -21.42
C VAL A 256 9.94 -14.83 -21.31
N PRO A 257 9.05 -14.26 -20.47
CA PRO A 257 8.97 -12.81 -20.25
C PRO A 257 10.08 -12.32 -19.30
N GLU A 258 11.27 -12.00 -19.79
CA GLU A 258 12.42 -11.57 -19.01
C GLU A 258 12.18 -10.26 -18.25
N GLY A 259 11.39 -9.35 -18.82
CA GLY A 259 11.06 -8.07 -18.20
C GLY A 259 10.07 -8.12 -17.04
N LEU A 260 9.41 -9.27 -16.78
CA LEU A 260 8.29 -9.33 -15.85
C LEU A 260 8.67 -9.05 -14.38
N PRO A 261 9.68 -9.69 -13.77
CA PRO A 261 10.06 -9.42 -12.37
C PRO A 261 10.50 -7.97 -12.17
N MET A 262 11.31 -7.47 -13.08
CA MET A 262 11.83 -6.10 -13.06
C MET A 262 10.70 -5.07 -13.20
N THR A 263 9.73 -5.34 -14.08
CA THR A 263 8.56 -4.47 -14.27
C THR A 263 7.74 -4.34 -13.02
N ILE A 264 7.55 -5.44 -12.29
CA ILE A 264 6.75 -5.46 -11.07
C ILE A 264 7.43 -4.63 -9.98
N THR A 265 8.73 -4.84 -9.76
CA THR A 265 9.49 -4.07 -8.78
C THR A 265 9.45 -2.58 -9.10
N LEU A 266 9.63 -2.22 -10.37
CA LEU A 266 9.54 -0.83 -10.81
C LEU A 266 8.11 -0.27 -10.65
N ALA A 267 7.08 -1.04 -10.99
CA ALA A 267 5.69 -0.63 -10.85
C ALA A 267 5.33 -0.40 -9.38
N LEU A 268 5.76 -1.28 -8.47
CA LEU A 268 5.60 -1.13 -7.03
C LEU A 268 6.30 0.13 -6.51
N ALA A 269 7.56 0.35 -6.89
CA ALA A 269 8.33 1.54 -6.48
C ALA A 269 7.70 2.85 -6.97
N LEU A 270 7.23 2.89 -8.23
CA LEU A 270 6.53 4.06 -8.78
C LEU A 270 5.18 4.29 -8.09
N ASN A 271 4.45 3.21 -7.77
CA ASN A 271 3.17 3.29 -7.08
C ASN A 271 3.35 3.82 -5.66
N MET A 272 4.33 3.33 -4.92
CA MET A 272 4.67 3.78 -3.58
C MET A 272 4.96 5.29 -3.53
N ARG A 273 5.78 5.82 -4.46
CA ARG A 273 6.03 7.26 -4.56
C ARG A 273 4.76 8.07 -4.81
N ARG A 274 3.79 7.49 -5.51
CA ARG A 274 2.49 8.16 -5.79
C ARG A 274 1.55 8.06 -4.61
N MET A 275 1.54 6.94 -3.90
CA MET A 275 0.78 6.75 -2.67
C MET A 275 1.24 7.74 -1.60
N LEU A 276 2.56 7.99 -1.49
CA LEU A 276 3.09 9.01 -0.59
C LEU A 276 2.54 10.42 -0.91
N LYS A 277 2.38 10.77 -2.20
CA LYS A 277 1.74 12.04 -2.60
C LYS A 277 0.25 12.12 -2.27
N SER A 278 -0.38 10.99 -1.95
CA SER A 278 -1.75 10.87 -1.49
C SER A 278 -1.80 10.55 0.01
N ASN A 279 -0.81 11.03 0.78
CA ASN A 279 -0.67 10.89 2.21
C ASN A 279 -0.60 9.44 2.74
N ASN A 280 -0.20 8.50 1.89
CA ASN A 280 0.00 7.09 2.25
C ASN A 280 1.49 6.75 2.22
N LEU A 281 2.13 6.68 3.38
CA LEU A 281 3.52 6.24 3.52
C LEU A 281 3.54 4.71 3.57
N VAL A 282 3.94 4.10 2.47
CA VAL A 282 4.06 2.64 2.36
C VAL A 282 5.38 2.19 3.00
N ARG A 283 5.32 1.37 4.02
CA ARG A 283 6.48 0.82 4.74
C ARG A 283 6.92 -0.54 4.17
N LYS A 284 5.96 -1.35 3.70
CA LYS A 284 6.24 -2.61 3.01
C LYS A 284 5.74 -2.55 1.57
N LEU A 285 6.61 -2.75 0.59
CA LEU A 285 6.29 -2.65 -0.85
C LEU A 285 5.03 -3.43 -1.25
N GLN A 286 4.86 -4.57 -0.65
CA GLN A 286 3.82 -5.53 -0.96
C GLN A 286 2.42 -5.03 -0.55
N ALA A 287 2.33 -4.21 0.50
CA ALA A 287 1.07 -3.67 0.99
C ALA A 287 0.35 -2.83 -0.06
N SER A 288 1.10 -2.14 -0.94
CA SER A 288 0.50 -1.32 -1.99
C SER A 288 -0.28 -2.14 -3.04
N GLU A 289 0.10 -3.38 -3.27
CA GLU A 289 -0.62 -4.32 -4.15
C GLU A 289 -1.78 -4.98 -3.41
N THR A 290 -1.51 -5.46 -2.19
CA THR A 290 -2.50 -6.16 -1.37
C THR A 290 -3.69 -5.24 -1.06
N MET A 291 -3.45 -3.94 -0.90
CA MET A 291 -4.49 -2.93 -0.71
C MET A 291 -5.51 -2.90 -1.86
N GLY A 292 -5.08 -3.21 -3.08
CA GLY A 292 -5.97 -3.35 -4.24
C GLY A 292 -6.89 -4.58 -4.21
N ALA A 293 -6.58 -5.58 -3.41
CA ALA A 293 -7.35 -6.80 -3.25
C ALA A 293 -8.25 -6.79 -2.01
N VAL A 294 -8.19 -5.77 -1.17
CA VAL A 294 -8.95 -5.65 0.08
C VAL A 294 -10.45 -5.80 -0.17
N THR A 295 -11.07 -6.68 0.61
CA THR A 295 -12.52 -6.95 0.61
C THR A 295 -13.21 -6.44 1.87
N VAL A 296 -12.47 -6.35 3.00
CA VAL A 296 -12.97 -5.88 4.28
C VAL A 296 -11.99 -4.89 4.89
N ILE A 297 -12.50 -3.77 5.40
CA ILE A 297 -11.75 -2.80 6.19
C ILE A 297 -12.33 -2.80 7.61
N CYS A 298 -11.53 -3.21 8.60
CA CYS A 298 -11.85 -3.04 10.01
C CYS A 298 -11.22 -1.72 10.48
N THR A 299 -12.05 -0.74 10.82
CA THR A 299 -11.58 0.59 11.22
C THR A 299 -11.87 0.87 12.69
N ASP A 300 -10.88 1.43 13.40
CA ASP A 300 -11.17 2.04 14.69
C ASP A 300 -11.95 3.34 14.50
N LYS A 301 -12.67 3.76 15.52
CA LYS A 301 -13.43 5.02 15.53
C LYS A 301 -12.50 6.22 15.69
N THR A 302 -11.71 6.20 16.78
CA THR A 302 -10.98 7.35 17.26
C THR A 302 -9.82 7.70 16.32
N GLY A 303 -9.69 8.99 15.99
CA GLY A 303 -8.62 9.47 15.13
C GLY A 303 -8.79 9.17 13.65
N THR A 304 -9.37 8.01 13.27
CA THR A 304 -9.57 7.60 11.88
C THR A 304 -10.89 8.12 11.31
N LEU A 305 -12.01 7.83 11.98
CA LEU A 305 -13.34 8.30 11.57
C LEU A 305 -13.65 9.66 12.16
N THR A 306 -13.16 9.93 13.36
CA THR A 306 -13.37 11.19 14.10
C THR A 306 -12.09 12.05 14.11
N GLU A 307 -12.24 13.31 14.50
CA GLU A 307 -11.14 14.28 14.52
C GLU A 307 -10.13 14.04 15.67
N ASN A 308 -10.42 13.11 16.60
CA ASN A 308 -9.69 12.89 17.85
C ASN A 308 -9.56 14.18 18.69
N ARG A 309 -10.58 15.02 18.64
CA ARG A 309 -10.65 16.30 19.33
C ARG A 309 -12.04 16.50 19.87
N MET A 310 -12.18 16.59 21.19
CA MET A 310 -13.45 16.90 21.81
C MET A 310 -13.90 18.31 21.45
N LYS A 311 -15.18 18.46 21.10
CA LYS A 311 -15.80 19.72 20.74
C LYS A 311 -17.16 19.88 21.41
N VAL A 312 -17.48 21.06 21.82
CA VAL A 312 -18.83 21.41 22.31
C VAL A 312 -19.76 21.49 21.12
N ASN A 313 -20.73 20.58 21.08
CA ASN A 313 -21.71 20.48 19.98
C ASN A 313 -22.94 21.33 20.27
N ASP A 314 -23.38 21.32 21.51
CA ASP A 314 -24.57 22.08 21.95
C ASP A 314 -24.43 22.52 23.39
N VAL A 315 -25.07 23.65 23.71
CA VAL A 315 -25.08 24.24 25.06
C VAL A 315 -26.48 24.75 25.37
N ARG A 316 -26.99 24.29 26.50
CA ARG A 316 -28.25 24.87 27.03
C ARG A 316 -27.94 25.69 28.27
N CYS A 317 -28.04 27.00 28.12
CA CYS A 317 -27.94 27.96 29.22
C CYS A 317 -29.33 28.15 29.84
N LEU A 318 -29.42 28.20 31.18
CA LEU A 318 -30.62 28.62 31.87
C LEU A 318 -30.72 30.14 31.79
N LYS A 319 -31.92 30.65 31.43
CA LYS A 319 -32.17 32.08 31.27
C LYS A 319 -32.02 32.80 32.60
N GLU A 320 -31.23 33.86 32.65
CA GLU A 320 -31.36 34.85 33.72
C GLU A 320 -32.68 35.63 33.51
N GLU A 321 -33.58 35.60 34.48
CA GLU A 321 -34.78 36.42 34.45
C GLU A 321 -34.37 37.89 34.30
N GLY A 322 -34.72 38.50 33.16
CA GLY A 322 -34.62 39.95 32.95
C GLY A 322 -33.52 40.48 32.00
N ARG A 323 -32.79 39.61 31.26
CA ARG A 323 -31.84 40.09 30.23
C ARG A 323 -32.14 39.47 28.87
N ASP A 324 -32.60 40.34 27.94
CA ASP A 324 -32.66 40.02 26.53
C ASP A 324 -31.28 39.64 25.97
N SER A 325 -31.28 38.67 25.06
CA SER A 325 -30.14 38.09 24.38
C SER A 325 -29.33 39.08 23.55
N ALA A 326 -28.50 39.86 24.21
CA ALA A 326 -27.39 40.54 23.59
C ALA A 326 -26.17 40.34 24.50
N ILE A 327 -25.09 39.75 23.94
CA ILE A 327 -23.81 39.57 24.56
C ILE A 327 -23.35 40.87 25.22
N SER A 328 -23.61 41.03 26.53
CA SER A 328 -23.09 42.17 27.29
C SER A 328 -21.60 41.96 27.48
N HIS A 329 -20.80 43.04 27.35
CA HIS A 329 -19.33 43.05 27.46
C HIS A 329 -18.75 42.68 28.84
N GLN A 330 -19.56 42.16 29.76
CA GLN A 330 -19.05 41.59 31.02
C GLN A 330 -19.02 40.07 30.95
N PRO A 331 -17.93 39.42 31.38
CA PRO A 331 -17.86 37.95 31.39
C PRO A 331 -18.98 37.40 32.26
N SER A 332 -19.86 36.61 31.64
CA SER A 332 -20.98 35.97 32.34
C SER A 332 -20.43 35.02 33.41
N ALA A 333 -21.24 34.74 34.46
CA ALA A 333 -20.91 33.77 35.49
C ALA A 333 -20.46 32.40 34.89
N LEU A 334 -21.04 32.03 33.77
CA LEU A 334 -20.70 30.83 33.03
C LEU A 334 -19.24 30.82 32.53
N PHE A 335 -18.77 31.91 31.91
CA PHE A 335 -17.38 31.99 31.43
C PHE A 335 -16.37 31.99 32.59
N LYS A 336 -16.69 32.66 33.73
CA LYS A 336 -15.87 32.57 34.93
C LYS A 336 -15.82 31.13 35.48
N ALA A 337 -16.97 30.48 35.54
CA ALA A 337 -17.04 29.10 36.01
C ALA A 337 -16.21 28.15 35.13
N ILE A 338 -16.23 28.31 33.79
CA ILE A 338 -15.42 27.49 32.86
C ILE A 338 -13.93 27.81 33.04
N ALA A 339 -13.52 29.09 32.97
CA ALA A 339 -12.13 29.51 33.03
C ALA A 339 -11.44 29.11 34.33
N LEU A 340 -12.10 29.30 35.48
CA LEU A 340 -11.51 29.14 36.81
C LEU A 340 -11.64 27.72 37.34
N ASN A 341 -12.71 26.99 36.97
CA ASN A 341 -12.93 25.61 37.39
C ASN A 341 -12.46 24.62 36.32
N THR A 342 -11.31 24.87 35.72
CA THR A 342 -10.66 24.02 34.69
C THR A 342 -9.15 24.00 34.91
N THR A 343 -8.54 22.82 34.90
CA THR A 343 -7.10 22.63 35.05
C THR A 343 -6.36 22.62 33.72
N ALA A 344 -7.05 22.33 32.64
CA ALA A 344 -6.48 22.29 31.29
C ALA A 344 -6.04 23.68 30.80
N MET A 345 -5.12 23.68 29.84
CA MET A 345 -4.78 24.77 28.93
C MET A 345 -5.30 24.45 27.54
N HIS A 346 -5.20 25.39 26.59
CA HIS A 346 -5.73 25.19 25.24
C HIS A 346 -5.26 23.88 24.59
N ASP A 347 -3.99 23.50 24.74
CA ASP A 347 -3.40 22.34 24.08
C ASP A 347 -2.91 21.24 25.05
N VAL A 348 -3.11 21.44 26.36
CA VAL A 348 -2.61 20.53 27.39
C VAL A 348 -3.66 20.26 28.46
N GLY A 349 -3.88 18.98 28.80
CA GLY A 349 -4.78 18.59 29.88
C GLY A 349 -5.96 17.75 29.41
N ASN A 350 -7.02 17.68 30.21
CA ASN A 350 -8.18 16.84 29.91
C ASN A 350 -8.92 17.31 28.65
N PRO A 351 -9.15 16.44 27.64
CA PRO A 351 -9.79 16.82 26.36
C PRO A 351 -11.18 17.45 26.52
N THR A 352 -11.98 17.02 27.51
CA THR A 352 -13.30 17.62 27.79
C THR A 352 -13.18 19.05 28.27
N GLU A 353 -12.18 19.36 29.10
CA GLU A 353 -11.88 20.68 29.58
C GLU A 353 -11.33 21.58 28.47
N GLN A 354 -10.48 21.04 27.60
CA GLN A 354 -9.98 21.75 26.41
C GLN A 354 -11.14 22.16 25.49
N ALA A 355 -12.12 21.28 25.30
CA ALA A 355 -13.32 21.58 24.49
C ALA A 355 -14.11 22.77 25.03
N LEU A 356 -14.25 22.88 26.36
CA LEU A 356 -14.92 24.03 26.99
C LEU A 356 -14.11 25.31 26.81
N LEU A 357 -12.80 25.30 27.01
CA LEU A 357 -11.92 26.46 26.81
C LEU A 357 -11.94 26.94 25.37
N GLN A 358 -11.90 26.00 24.42
CA GLN A 358 -11.99 26.32 23.01
C GLN A 358 -13.32 26.95 22.65
N TRP A 359 -14.44 26.34 23.10
CA TRP A 359 -15.77 26.93 22.92
C TRP A 359 -15.84 28.37 23.47
N MET A 360 -15.25 28.61 24.63
CA MET A 360 -15.20 29.92 25.23
C MET A 360 -14.43 30.94 24.38
N MET A 361 -13.27 30.52 23.81
CA MET A 361 -12.51 31.37 22.87
C MET A 361 -13.28 31.64 21.56
N GLU A 362 -14.02 30.66 21.07
CA GLU A 362 -14.90 30.81 19.90
C GLU A 362 -16.03 31.86 20.16
N GLN A 363 -16.43 32.03 21.42
CA GLN A 363 -17.36 33.12 21.85
C GLN A 363 -16.64 34.47 22.07
N GLY A 364 -15.34 34.56 21.79
CA GLY A 364 -14.54 35.77 21.89
C GLY A 364 -14.10 36.12 23.32
N VAL A 365 -14.11 35.17 24.26
CA VAL A 365 -13.70 35.38 25.65
C VAL A 365 -12.35 34.74 25.92
N ASP A 366 -11.37 35.52 26.40
CA ASP A 366 -10.05 35.08 26.79
C ASP A 366 -10.07 34.50 28.21
N TYR A 367 -9.86 33.21 28.33
CA TYR A 367 -9.84 32.49 29.61
C TYR A 367 -8.58 32.81 30.45
N GLN A 368 -7.46 33.21 29.82
CA GLN A 368 -6.24 33.54 30.54
C GLN A 368 -6.39 34.84 31.32
N HIS A 369 -6.97 35.85 30.70
CA HIS A 369 -7.29 37.11 31.34
C HIS A 369 -8.21 36.91 32.56
N LEU A 370 -9.24 36.06 32.44
CA LEU A 370 -10.13 35.71 33.53
C LEU A 370 -9.43 35.01 34.70
N ARG A 371 -8.42 34.19 34.42
CA ARG A 371 -7.59 33.50 35.42
C ARG A 371 -6.65 34.48 36.15
N GLU A 372 -6.12 35.46 35.43
CA GLU A 372 -5.23 36.50 36.00
C GLU A 372 -5.98 37.46 36.91
N GLU A 373 -7.21 37.84 36.54
CA GLU A 373 -8.02 38.74 37.31
C GLU A 373 -8.64 38.13 38.61
N ASN A 374 -8.75 36.81 38.66
CA ASN A 374 -9.45 36.15 39.76
C ASN A 374 -8.54 35.19 40.53
N THR A 375 -8.37 35.47 41.84
CA THR A 375 -7.55 34.59 42.69
C THR A 375 -8.35 33.40 43.24
N ILE A 376 -7.90 32.20 42.90
CA ILE A 376 -8.49 30.95 43.38
C ILE A 376 -8.08 30.73 44.83
N THR A 377 -9.06 30.62 45.76
CA THR A 377 -8.82 30.42 47.18
C THR A 377 -8.78 28.93 47.59
N ALA A 378 -9.53 28.07 46.92
CA ALA A 378 -9.51 26.64 47.13
C ALA A 378 -9.94 25.92 45.87
N ARG A 379 -9.38 24.71 45.64
CA ARG A 379 -9.75 23.83 44.52
C ARG A 379 -9.82 22.38 44.99
N GLU A 380 -10.93 21.73 44.69
CA GLU A 380 -11.08 20.30 44.89
C GLU A 380 -11.11 19.63 43.54
N PRO A 381 -10.09 18.80 43.18
CA PRO A 381 -10.03 18.16 41.86
C PRO A 381 -11.17 17.16 41.70
N PHE A 382 -11.43 16.78 40.43
CA PHE A 382 -12.40 15.75 40.09
C PHE A 382 -12.02 14.41 40.78
N SER A 383 -13.01 13.76 41.35
CA SER A 383 -12.88 12.37 41.80
C SER A 383 -14.01 11.51 41.28
N THR A 384 -13.72 10.22 41.02
CA THR A 384 -14.69 9.25 40.53
C THR A 384 -15.86 9.03 41.49
N GLU A 385 -15.61 9.18 42.79
CA GLU A 385 -16.63 9.05 43.83
C GLU A 385 -17.59 10.23 43.86
N ARG A 386 -17.04 11.46 43.80
CA ARG A 386 -17.84 12.70 43.83
C ARG A 386 -18.45 13.05 42.48
N LYS A 387 -17.84 12.64 41.36
CA LYS A 387 -18.19 12.91 39.98
C LYS A 387 -18.31 14.42 39.63
N TYR A 388 -17.68 15.29 40.40
CA TYR A 388 -17.55 16.70 40.07
C TYR A 388 -16.25 17.29 40.62
N MET A 389 -15.89 18.44 40.08
CA MET A 389 -14.79 19.29 40.50
C MET A 389 -15.35 20.57 41.05
N SER A 390 -14.75 21.16 42.12
CA SER A 390 -15.12 22.46 42.63
C SER A 390 -13.93 23.42 42.75
N THR A 391 -14.22 24.72 42.52
CA THR A 391 -13.24 25.78 42.65
C THR A 391 -13.90 26.98 43.37
N THR A 392 -13.25 27.45 44.40
CA THR A 392 -13.72 28.61 45.21
C THR A 392 -12.93 29.85 44.86
N VAL A 393 -13.64 30.95 44.57
CA VAL A 393 -13.07 32.25 44.27
C VAL A 393 -13.79 33.32 45.07
N GLY A 394 -13.13 33.84 46.09
CA GLY A 394 -13.77 34.70 47.09
C GLY A 394 -14.90 33.95 47.83
N ASP A 395 -16.12 34.47 47.72
CA ASP A 395 -17.33 33.87 48.32
C ASP A 395 -18.11 32.96 47.32
N THR A 396 -17.70 32.91 46.07
CA THR A 396 -18.36 32.10 45.03
C THR A 396 -17.70 30.70 44.89
N ILE A 397 -18.51 29.70 44.82
CA ILE A 397 -18.09 28.31 44.53
C ILE A 397 -18.62 27.88 43.17
N TYR A 398 -17.72 27.52 42.27
CA TYR A 398 -18.06 26.94 40.96
C TYR A 398 -17.93 25.42 41.02
N ILE A 399 -18.96 24.71 40.56
CA ILE A 399 -18.90 23.24 40.41
C ILE A 399 -19.10 22.85 38.95
N LYS A 400 -18.37 21.79 38.53
CA LYS A 400 -18.44 21.21 37.19
C LYS A 400 -18.38 19.69 37.30
N GLY A 401 -19.31 19.00 36.66
CA GLY A 401 -19.30 17.54 36.74
C GLY A 401 -20.47 16.87 36.02
N ALA A 402 -20.74 15.64 36.41
CA ALA A 402 -21.83 14.84 35.87
C ALA A 402 -23.18 15.56 36.10
N PRO A 403 -23.99 15.73 35.04
CA PRO A 403 -25.24 16.50 35.14
C PRO A 403 -26.16 16.03 36.28
N GLU A 404 -26.33 14.72 36.44
CA GLU A 404 -27.16 14.13 37.48
C GLU A 404 -26.72 14.52 38.89
N VAL A 405 -25.39 14.66 39.10
CA VAL A 405 -24.82 15.02 40.39
C VAL A 405 -24.87 16.53 40.64
N VAL A 406 -24.60 17.33 39.60
CA VAL A 406 -24.63 18.80 39.70
C VAL A 406 -26.06 19.29 39.82
N MET A 407 -27.02 18.82 39.00
CA MET A 407 -28.43 19.20 39.04
C MET A 407 -29.10 18.84 40.36
N ALA A 408 -28.69 17.72 40.99
CA ALA A 408 -29.21 17.35 42.32
C ALA A 408 -28.84 18.33 43.41
N ARG A 409 -27.79 19.17 43.21
CA ARG A 409 -27.36 20.23 44.13
C ARG A 409 -27.92 21.59 43.81
N CYS A 410 -28.59 21.70 42.65
CA CYS A 410 -29.13 22.97 42.16
C CYS A 410 -30.59 23.13 42.54
N THR A 411 -30.99 24.37 42.75
CA THR A 411 -32.40 24.75 42.95
C THR A 411 -33.03 24.85 41.56
N LEU A 412 -33.82 23.83 41.19
CA LEU A 412 -34.57 23.76 39.94
C LEU A 412 -36.02 23.46 40.21
N SER A 413 -36.93 24.04 39.43
CA SER A 413 -38.32 23.62 39.43
C SER A 413 -38.49 22.22 38.83
N ASP A 414 -39.59 21.54 39.15
CA ASP A 414 -39.84 20.18 38.63
C ASP A 414 -39.98 20.17 37.11
N ASP A 415 -40.56 21.23 36.52
CA ASP A 415 -40.71 21.37 35.07
C ASP A 415 -39.34 21.59 34.39
N GLU A 416 -38.50 22.48 34.91
CA GLU A 416 -37.13 22.70 34.41
C GLU A 416 -36.28 21.43 34.49
N ARG A 417 -36.36 20.73 35.62
CA ARG A 417 -35.64 19.46 35.81
C ARG A 417 -36.05 18.44 34.77
N HIS A 418 -37.37 18.28 34.56
CA HIS A 418 -37.86 17.33 33.58
C HIS A 418 -37.41 17.66 32.13
N GLU A 419 -37.47 18.94 31.77
CA GLU A 419 -37.00 19.40 30.43
C GLU A 419 -35.54 19.20 30.23
N LEU A 420 -34.68 19.47 31.24
CA LEU A 420 -33.23 19.22 31.18
C LEU A 420 -32.89 17.71 31.10
N GLU A 421 -33.60 16.88 31.84
CA GLU A 421 -33.42 15.42 31.81
C GLU A 421 -33.80 14.85 30.44
N GLN A 422 -34.83 15.33 29.80
CA GLN A 422 -35.19 14.95 28.42
C GLN A 422 -34.09 15.36 27.42
N GLN A 423 -33.58 16.59 27.55
CA GLN A 423 -32.48 17.08 26.71
C GLN A 423 -31.19 16.24 26.91
N LEU A 424 -30.87 15.91 28.16
CA LEU A 424 -29.72 15.06 28.46
C LEU A 424 -29.85 13.66 27.87
N LEU A 425 -31.05 13.08 27.97
CA LEU A 425 -31.36 11.78 27.35
C LEU A 425 -31.19 11.83 25.82
N ASP A 426 -31.68 12.88 25.17
CA ASP A 426 -31.51 13.09 23.74
C ASP A 426 -30.03 13.16 23.35
N TRP A 427 -29.21 13.97 24.02
CA TRP A 427 -27.79 14.09 23.79
C TRP A 427 -27.04 12.76 24.04
N GLN A 428 -27.40 12.03 25.11
CA GLN A 428 -26.81 10.72 25.42
C GLN A 428 -27.16 9.66 24.38
N ASN A 429 -28.40 9.70 23.83
CA ASN A 429 -28.82 8.83 22.73
C ASN A 429 -28.02 9.13 21.44
N HIS A 430 -27.57 10.37 21.25
CA HIS A 430 -26.66 10.76 20.17
C HIS A 430 -25.18 10.60 20.53
N ALA A 431 -24.89 9.83 21.59
CA ALA A 431 -23.54 9.48 22.00
C ALA A 431 -22.67 10.68 22.42
N MET A 432 -23.29 11.79 22.83
CA MET A 432 -22.57 12.95 23.34
C MET A 432 -22.29 12.78 24.84
N ARG A 433 -21.09 13.20 25.26
CA ARG A 433 -20.78 13.35 26.68
C ARG A 433 -21.47 14.58 27.21
N THR A 434 -22.11 14.46 28.34
CA THR A 434 -22.80 15.59 28.97
C THR A 434 -22.05 16.09 30.20
N LEU A 435 -22.02 17.40 30.39
CA LEU A 435 -21.37 18.08 31.53
C LEU A 435 -22.25 19.23 32.01
N ALA A 436 -22.39 19.37 33.32
CA ALA A 436 -23.10 20.50 33.91
C ALA A 436 -22.14 21.44 34.67
N VAL A 437 -22.44 22.72 34.64
CA VAL A 437 -21.71 23.78 35.35
C VAL A 437 -22.69 24.59 36.17
N ALA A 438 -22.35 24.82 37.44
CA ALA A 438 -23.18 25.58 38.36
C ALA A 438 -22.32 26.47 39.29
N GLU A 439 -22.97 27.53 39.83
CA GLU A 439 -22.38 28.43 40.84
C GLU A 439 -23.17 28.41 42.14
N GLY A 440 -22.51 28.66 43.25
CA GLY A 440 -23.09 28.80 44.60
C GLY A 440 -22.27 29.74 45.49
N PHE A 441 -22.80 30.10 46.63
CA PHE A 441 -22.15 31.06 47.58
C PHE A 441 -21.91 30.38 48.91
N LYS A 442 -20.77 30.70 49.59
CA LYS A 442 -20.36 30.15 50.89
C LYS A 442 -21.35 30.42 52.01
N VAL A 443 -22.11 31.51 51.93
CA VAL A 443 -22.89 32.08 53.05
C VAL A 443 -24.40 31.80 52.94
N GLN A 444 -24.87 31.18 51.87
CA GLN A 444 -26.31 30.89 51.68
C GLN A 444 -26.55 29.38 51.60
N ASP A 445 -27.44 28.88 52.48
CA ASP A 445 -28.04 27.52 52.40
C ASP A 445 -28.98 27.34 51.19
N ALA A 446 -28.83 28.19 50.18
CA ALA A 446 -29.78 28.33 49.06
C ALA A 446 -29.54 27.35 47.89
N GLY A 447 -28.65 26.40 48.03
CA GLY A 447 -28.27 25.49 46.93
C GLY A 447 -27.45 26.14 45.81
N PHE A 448 -27.10 25.36 44.77
CA PHE A 448 -26.38 25.89 43.60
C PHE A 448 -27.37 26.36 42.54
N LYS A 449 -26.97 27.38 41.77
CA LYS A 449 -27.67 27.82 40.55
C LYS A 449 -27.00 27.14 39.35
N LEU A 450 -27.77 26.36 38.57
CA LEU A 450 -27.30 25.79 37.33
C LEU A 450 -27.07 26.87 36.28
N LEU A 451 -25.89 26.95 35.71
CA LEU A 451 -25.53 27.93 34.67
C LEU A 451 -25.77 27.37 33.28
N ALA A 452 -25.26 26.17 33.00
CA ALA A 452 -25.44 25.52 31.73
C ALA A 452 -25.21 24.00 31.81
N ILE A 453 -25.76 23.28 30.83
CA ILE A 453 -25.38 21.93 30.47
C ILE A 453 -24.76 21.93 29.09
N PHE A 454 -23.74 21.10 28.90
CA PHE A 454 -22.97 20.98 27.67
C PHE A 454 -23.07 19.59 27.10
N ALA A 455 -23.22 19.52 25.79
CA ALA A 455 -23.05 18.31 25.00
C ALA A 455 -21.72 18.37 24.26
N ILE A 456 -20.84 17.39 24.51
CA ILE A 456 -19.47 17.35 24.00
C ILE A 456 -19.25 16.01 23.30
N SER A 457 -18.76 16.03 22.08
CA SER A 457 -18.38 14.84 21.36
C SER A 457 -17.11 15.04 20.55
N ASP A 458 -16.53 13.95 20.10
CA ASP A 458 -15.48 13.91 19.10
C ASP A 458 -16.16 13.85 17.72
N PRO A 459 -16.13 14.93 16.91
CA PRO A 459 -16.91 15.02 15.68
C PRO A 459 -16.39 14.08 14.61
N LEU A 460 -17.33 13.54 13.82
CA LEU A 460 -17.00 12.78 12.62
C LEU A 460 -16.32 13.69 11.58
N ARG A 461 -15.25 13.22 10.95
CA ARG A 461 -14.60 13.91 9.84
C ARG A 461 -15.57 14.03 8.65
N LYS A 462 -15.67 15.21 8.06
CA LYS A 462 -16.67 15.52 7.00
C LYS A 462 -16.59 14.64 5.76
N GLU A 463 -15.39 14.15 5.43
CA GLU A 463 -15.14 13.31 4.26
C GLU A 463 -15.48 11.82 4.46
N VAL A 464 -15.60 11.36 5.70
CA VAL A 464 -15.76 9.92 6.03
C VAL A 464 -17.03 9.31 5.44
N PRO A 465 -18.22 9.92 5.51
CA PRO A 465 -19.44 9.32 4.95
C PRO A 465 -19.34 9.09 3.44
N ALA A 466 -18.69 10.03 2.72
CA ALA A 466 -18.46 9.91 1.29
C ALA A 466 -17.43 8.82 0.97
N ALA A 467 -16.37 8.70 1.77
CA ALA A 467 -15.32 7.70 1.60
C ALA A 467 -15.83 6.27 1.88
N ILE A 468 -16.62 6.08 2.94
CA ILE A 468 -17.26 4.79 3.25
C ILE A 468 -18.23 4.38 2.14
N ARG A 469 -19.02 5.32 1.61
CA ARG A 469 -19.91 5.04 0.47
C ARG A 469 -19.11 4.57 -0.75
N GLN A 470 -17.99 5.21 -1.07
CA GLN A 470 -17.11 4.78 -2.15
C GLN A 470 -16.53 3.37 -1.92
N CYS A 471 -16.19 3.02 -0.67
CA CYS A 471 -15.76 1.65 -0.33
C CYS A 471 -16.89 0.64 -0.59
N ASN A 472 -18.10 0.92 -0.13
CA ASN A 472 -19.27 0.05 -0.34
C ASN A 472 -19.61 -0.13 -1.83
N GLU A 473 -19.58 0.97 -2.60
CA GLU A 473 -19.77 0.95 -4.07
C GLU A 473 -18.68 0.13 -4.76
N ALA A 474 -17.46 0.18 -4.24
CA ALA A 474 -16.33 -0.63 -4.69
C ALA A 474 -16.39 -2.10 -4.22
N GLY A 475 -17.44 -2.50 -3.51
CA GLY A 475 -17.63 -3.85 -2.99
C GLY A 475 -16.76 -4.19 -1.79
N ILE A 476 -16.30 -3.19 -1.05
CA ILE A 476 -15.49 -3.36 0.17
C ILE A 476 -16.41 -3.16 1.37
N ASP A 477 -16.46 -4.14 2.24
CA ASP A 477 -17.25 -4.08 3.47
C ASP A 477 -16.47 -3.33 4.57
N VAL A 478 -17.08 -2.30 5.15
CA VAL A 478 -16.46 -1.52 6.22
C VAL A 478 -17.09 -1.91 7.55
N LYS A 479 -16.24 -2.29 8.51
CA LYS A 479 -16.63 -2.68 9.87
C LYS A 479 -15.97 -1.73 10.88
N ILE A 480 -16.77 -1.20 11.80
CA ILE A 480 -16.28 -0.35 12.90
C ILE A 480 -15.98 -1.26 14.09
N VAL A 481 -14.76 -1.17 14.62
CA VAL A 481 -14.28 -1.99 15.74
C VAL A 481 -13.66 -1.06 16.79
N THR A 482 -14.37 -0.81 17.87
CA THR A 482 -13.99 0.23 18.84
C THR A 482 -14.12 -0.25 20.30
N GLY A 483 -13.31 0.34 21.19
CA GLY A 483 -13.44 0.19 22.63
C GLY A 483 -14.65 0.94 23.24
N ASP A 484 -15.32 1.79 22.48
CA ASP A 484 -16.44 2.61 22.95
C ASP A 484 -17.71 1.80 23.27
N THR A 485 -18.67 2.49 23.91
CA THR A 485 -19.99 1.92 24.23
C THR A 485 -20.79 1.60 22.96
N VAL A 486 -21.74 0.68 23.08
CA VAL A 486 -22.63 0.28 21.97
C VAL A 486 -23.36 1.49 21.38
N ALA A 487 -23.89 2.37 22.22
CA ALA A 487 -24.64 3.56 21.79
C ALA A 487 -23.76 4.49 20.94
N THR A 488 -22.53 4.79 21.41
CA THR A 488 -21.58 5.63 20.68
C THR A 488 -21.18 4.99 19.34
N ALA A 489 -20.88 3.71 19.33
CA ALA A 489 -20.44 2.99 18.14
C ALA A 489 -21.56 2.92 17.07
N MET A 490 -22.80 2.68 17.51
CA MET A 490 -23.96 2.65 16.62
C MET A 490 -24.27 4.03 16.02
N GLU A 491 -24.19 5.10 16.83
CA GLU A 491 -24.44 6.47 16.35
C GLU A 491 -23.40 6.89 15.32
N ILE A 492 -22.12 6.62 15.56
CA ILE A 492 -21.05 6.89 14.58
C ILE A 492 -21.28 6.07 13.29
N ALA A 493 -21.66 4.82 13.42
CA ALA A 493 -21.95 3.97 12.26
C ALA A 493 -23.11 4.54 11.43
N ARG A 494 -24.17 5.04 12.09
CA ARG A 494 -25.31 5.69 11.45
C ARG A 494 -24.88 6.97 10.71
N GLN A 495 -24.07 7.82 11.34
CA GLN A 495 -23.53 9.04 10.73
C GLN A 495 -22.61 8.73 9.54
N CYS A 496 -21.88 7.58 9.57
CA CYS A 496 -21.07 7.10 8.48
C CYS A 496 -21.87 6.54 7.30
N GLY A 497 -23.20 6.38 7.44
CA GLY A 497 -24.06 5.78 6.41
C GLY A 497 -23.97 4.25 6.37
N LEU A 498 -23.45 3.62 7.42
CA LEU A 498 -23.68 2.21 7.71
C LEU A 498 -25.03 2.09 8.40
N ASP A 499 -25.82 1.09 8.06
CA ASP A 499 -27.13 0.86 8.67
C ASP A 499 -26.99 -0.05 9.91
N PRO A 500 -26.68 0.50 11.11
CA PRO A 500 -26.46 -0.30 12.30
C PRO A 500 -27.79 -0.77 12.86
N SER A 501 -27.91 -2.06 13.07
CA SER A 501 -29.04 -2.71 13.75
C SER A 501 -28.49 -3.56 14.90
N ARG A 502 -29.37 -3.98 15.82
CA ARG A 502 -28.98 -4.87 16.91
C ARG A 502 -28.47 -6.22 16.39
N GLU A 503 -28.92 -6.60 15.20
CA GLU A 503 -28.54 -7.86 14.55
C GLU A 503 -27.14 -7.81 13.90
N ASN A 504 -26.67 -6.64 13.44
CA ASN A 504 -25.36 -6.48 12.84
C ASN A 504 -24.33 -5.80 13.76
N CYS A 505 -24.66 -5.66 15.05
CA CYS A 505 -23.81 -5.16 16.11
C CYS A 505 -23.51 -6.26 17.15
N ILE A 506 -22.31 -6.25 17.73
CA ILE A 506 -21.89 -7.17 18.80
C ILE A 506 -20.95 -6.47 19.78
N THR A 507 -20.96 -6.87 21.03
CA THR A 507 -19.95 -6.44 21.99
C THR A 507 -18.73 -7.39 21.99
N GLY A 508 -17.55 -6.91 22.39
CA GLY A 508 -16.37 -7.77 22.52
C GLY A 508 -16.59 -8.96 23.47
N ALA A 509 -17.34 -8.76 24.55
CA ALA A 509 -17.66 -9.83 25.50
C ALA A 509 -18.59 -10.90 24.88
N GLU A 510 -19.63 -10.48 24.16
CA GLU A 510 -20.50 -11.42 23.44
C GLU A 510 -19.73 -12.16 22.35
N PHE A 511 -18.86 -11.46 21.60
CA PHE A 511 -18.02 -12.06 20.56
C PHE A 511 -17.02 -13.08 21.12
N ALA A 512 -16.42 -12.79 22.27
CA ALA A 512 -15.49 -13.70 22.94
C ALA A 512 -16.17 -14.98 23.45
N ALA A 513 -17.46 -14.92 23.78
CA ALA A 513 -18.24 -16.06 24.26
C ALA A 513 -18.69 -17.03 23.12
N LEU A 514 -18.65 -16.59 21.85
CA LEU A 514 -18.99 -17.42 20.70
C LEU A 514 -17.90 -18.46 20.40
N SER A 515 -18.30 -19.66 19.98
CA SER A 515 -17.38 -20.61 19.32
C SER A 515 -16.87 -20.03 17.99
N ASP A 516 -15.80 -20.58 17.42
CA ASP A 516 -15.27 -20.09 16.13
C ASP A 516 -16.25 -20.32 14.97
N GLU A 517 -17.05 -21.40 15.02
CA GLU A 517 -18.07 -21.68 14.02
C GLU A 517 -19.23 -20.67 14.08
N GLU A 518 -19.74 -20.36 15.26
CA GLU A 518 -20.77 -19.34 15.47
C GLU A 518 -20.24 -17.95 15.09
N ALA A 519 -19.00 -17.63 15.48
CA ALA A 519 -18.37 -16.37 15.14
C ALA A 519 -18.18 -16.21 13.62
N LEU A 520 -17.81 -17.28 12.89
CA LEU A 520 -17.68 -17.26 11.42
C LEU A 520 -19.01 -16.95 10.72
N GLU A 521 -20.14 -17.40 11.25
CA GLU A 521 -21.46 -17.01 10.71
C GLU A 521 -21.80 -15.57 11.08
N ARG A 522 -21.56 -15.18 12.33
CA ARG A 522 -21.91 -13.86 12.85
C ARG A 522 -21.18 -12.71 12.16
N ILE A 523 -19.91 -12.88 11.83
CA ILE A 523 -19.09 -11.83 11.18
C ILE A 523 -19.51 -11.48 9.75
N LYS A 524 -20.36 -12.31 9.10
CA LYS A 524 -20.87 -12.03 7.74
C LYS A 524 -21.64 -10.71 7.69
N GLU A 525 -22.54 -10.53 8.63
CA GLU A 525 -23.44 -9.37 8.69
C GLU A 525 -22.95 -8.28 9.64
N LEU A 526 -21.87 -8.56 10.40
CA LEU A 526 -21.33 -7.66 11.38
C LEU A 526 -20.91 -6.32 10.74
N LYS A 527 -21.40 -5.21 11.30
CA LYS A 527 -21.01 -3.84 10.95
C LYS A 527 -20.27 -3.16 12.08
N VAL A 528 -20.64 -3.44 13.33
CA VAL A 528 -20.11 -2.76 14.50
C VAL A 528 -19.72 -3.76 15.59
N MET A 529 -18.47 -3.70 16.04
CA MET A 529 -18.03 -4.34 17.28
C MET A 529 -17.67 -3.25 18.30
N SER A 530 -18.39 -3.20 19.41
CA SER A 530 -18.22 -2.25 20.50
C SER A 530 -17.53 -2.89 21.70
N ARG A 531 -16.88 -2.10 22.58
CA ARG A 531 -16.12 -2.58 23.74
C ARG A 531 -15.14 -3.72 23.38
N ALA A 532 -14.56 -3.63 22.18
CA ALA A 532 -13.61 -4.60 21.69
C ALA A 532 -12.26 -4.49 22.42
N ARG A 533 -11.76 -5.62 22.92
CA ARG A 533 -10.41 -5.74 23.45
C ARG A 533 -9.41 -6.01 22.30
N PRO A 534 -8.13 -5.82 22.49
CA PRO A 534 -7.10 -6.14 21.51
C PRO A 534 -7.18 -7.58 20.97
N THR A 535 -7.45 -8.54 21.85
CA THR A 535 -7.64 -9.96 21.49
C THR A 535 -8.86 -10.19 20.63
N ASP A 536 -9.95 -9.46 20.88
CA ASP A 536 -11.19 -9.56 20.10
C ASP A 536 -10.99 -9.02 18.69
N LYS A 537 -10.24 -7.89 18.56
CA LYS A 537 -9.84 -7.31 17.27
C LYS A 537 -9.00 -8.30 16.46
N GLN A 538 -7.97 -8.91 17.07
CA GLN A 538 -7.11 -9.88 16.42
C GLN A 538 -7.87 -11.15 16.00
N ARG A 539 -8.77 -11.68 16.85
CA ARG A 539 -9.60 -12.84 16.55
C ARG A 539 -10.54 -12.57 15.36
N LEU A 540 -11.19 -11.39 15.32
CA LEU A 540 -12.04 -10.99 14.20
C LEU A 540 -11.26 -11.01 12.88
N VAL A 541 -10.06 -10.43 12.86
CA VAL A 541 -9.19 -10.44 11.68
C VAL A 541 -8.86 -11.86 11.24
N SER A 542 -8.49 -12.74 12.17
CA SER A 542 -8.15 -14.14 11.87
C SER A 542 -9.35 -14.91 11.28
N LEU A 543 -10.54 -14.72 11.81
CA LEU A 543 -11.76 -15.38 11.32
C LEU A 543 -12.19 -14.85 9.94
N LEU A 544 -12.04 -13.54 9.68
CA LEU A 544 -12.27 -12.96 8.35
C LEU A 544 -11.29 -13.54 7.32
N GLN A 545 -10.02 -13.71 7.69
CA GLN A 545 -9.01 -14.35 6.84
C GLN A 545 -9.31 -15.82 6.56
N GLN A 546 -9.80 -16.58 7.54
CA GLN A 546 -10.25 -17.97 7.35
C GLN A 546 -11.38 -18.08 6.33
N ARG A 547 -12.24 -17.06 6.23
CA ARG A 547 -13.29 -16.98 5.20
C ARG A 547 -12.78 -16.61 3.81
N GLY A 548 -11.46 -16.37 3.67
CA GLY A 548 -10.86 -15.97 2.40
C GLY A 548 -10.96 -14.46 2.11
N GLU A 549 -11.39 -13.65 3.10
CA GLU A 549 -11.42 -12.21 2.98
C GLU A 549 -9.99 -11.62 3.03
N VAL A 550 -9.76 -10.59 2.25
CA VAL A 550 -8.52 -9.79 2.33
C VAL A 550 -8.80 -8.60 3.23
N VAL A 551 -8.21 -8.63 4.43
CA VAL A 551 -8.55 -7.72 5.52
C VAL A 551 -7.51 -6.61 5.65
N ALA A 552 -7.96 -5.35 5.65
CA ALA A 552 -7.21 -4.21 6.12
C ALA A 552 -7.70 -3.78 7.51
N VAL A 553 -6.79 -3.34 8.37
CA VAL A 553 -7.11 -2.88 9.73
C VAL A 553 -6.51 -1.50 9.93
N THR A 554 -7.27 -0.56 10.51
CA THR A 554 -6.73 0.72 10.99
C THR A 554 -6.57 0.71 12.49
N GLY A 555 -5.54 1.39 12.99
CA GLY A 555 -5.31 1.59 14.41
C GLY A 555 -4.27 2.66 14.68
N ASP A 556 -4.33 3.28 15.85
CA ASP A 556 -3.43 4.34 16.29
C ASP A 556 -2.70 4.02 17.60
N GLY A 557 -3.22 3.06 18.36
CA GLY A 557 -2.73 2.69 19.68
C GLY A 557 -1.89 1.41 19.74
N THR A 558 -1.22 1.21 20.85
CA THR A 558 -0.54 -0.05 21.19
C THR A 558 -1.52 -1.23 21.21
N ASN A 559 -2.76 -0.97 21.60
CA ASN A 559 -3.84 -1.97 21.66
C ASN A 559 -4.24 -2.52 20.26
N ASP A 560 -3.89 -1.81 19.19
CA ASP A 560 -4.22 -2.22 17.84
C ASP A 560 -3.10 -3.02 17.17
N ALA A 561 -1.87 -2.95 17.71
CA ALA A 561 -0.69 -3.57 17.11
C ALA A 561 -0.85 -5.07 16.80
N PRO A 562 -1.47 -5.92 17.66
CA PRO A 562 -1.70 -7.32 17.32
C PRO A 562 -2.63 -7.51 16.11
N ALA A 563 -3.67 -6.68 15.97
CA ALA A 563 -4.59 -6.73 14.85
C ALA A 563 -3.96 -6.17 13.57
N LEU A 564 -3.18 -5.08 13.67
CA LEU A 564 -2.43 -4.49 12.56
C LEU A 564 -1.43 -5.48 11.97
N ASN A 565 -0.65 -6.15 12.81
CA ASN A 565 0.34 -7.14 12.37
C ASN A 565 -0.31 -8.40 11.77
N ARG A 566 -1.49 -8.80 12.30
CA ARG A 566 -2.23 -9.97 11.80
C ARG A 566 -2.92 -9.73 10.48
N ALA A 567 -3.31 -8.50 10.16
CA ALA A 567 -4.02 -8.12 8.95
C ALA A 567 -3.21 -8.42 7.68
N HIS A 568 -3.89 -8.51 6.54
CA HIS A 568 -3.19 -8.53 5.25
C HIS A 568 -2.56 -7.17 4.93
N VAL A 569 -3.17 -6.09 5.43
CA VAL A 569 -2.61 -4.73 5.40
C VAL A 569 -2.95 -4.03 6.70
N GLY A 570 -1.94 -3.75 7.51
CA GLY A 570 -2.05 -2.88 8.68
C GLY A 570 -1.90 -1.41 8.28
N LEU A 571 -2.82 -0.56 8.73
CA LEU A 571 -2.87 0.87 8.44
C LEU A 571 -2.75 1.66 9.74
N SER A 572 -1.62 2.28 10.01
CA SER A 572 -1.46 3.17 11.17
C SER A 572 -1.78 4.62 10.81
N LEU A 573 -2.17 5.41 11.82
CA LEU A 573 -2.31 6.85 11.69
C LEU A 573 -0.94 7.55 11.79
N GLY A 574 -0.81 8.71 11.17
CA GLY A 574 0.37 9.57 11.28
C GLY A 574 0.58 10.08 12.71
N SER A 575 -0.52 10.37 13.41
CA SER A 575 -0.55 10.74 14.84
C SER A 575 -0.44 9.53 15.78
N GLY A 576 -0.53 8.28 15.26
CA GLY A 576 -0.51 7.07 16.07
C GLY A 576 0.83 6.79 16.75
N THR A 577 0.80 5.89 17.73
CA THR A 577 1.98 5.48 18.50
C THR A 577 3.03 4.79 17.60
N SER A 578 4.27 4.78 18.04
CA SER A 578 5.39 4.12 17.36
C SER A 578 5.13 2.63 17.16
N VAL A 579 4.53 1.97 18.15
CA VAL A 579 4.18 0.54 18.09
C VAL A 579 3.15 0.28 16.99
N ALA A 580 2.09 1.09 16.91
CA ALA A 580 1.10 0.96 15.84
C ALA A 580 1.74 1.16 14.46
N LYS A 581 2.62 2.17 14.34
CA LYS A 581 3.37 2.43 13.09
C LYS A 581 4.30 1.28 12.71
N GLN A 582 5.00 0.67 13.66
CA GLN A 582 5.87 -0.48 13.39
C GLN A 582 5.10 -1.74 13.01
N ALA A 583 3.96 -1.99 13.66
CA ALA A 583 3.08 -3.11 13.36
C ALA A 583 2.36 -2.96 12.02
N SER A 584 2.34 -1.75 11.43
CA SER A 584 1.61 -1.45 10.21
C SER A 584 2.46 -1.61 8.94
N ASP A 585 1.78 -1.76 7.82
CA ASP A 585 2.37 -1.83 6.48
C ASP A 585 2.31 -0.49 5.74
N ILE A 586 1.34 0.36 6.09
CA ILE A 586 1.14 1.70 5.53
C ILE A 586 0.80 2.65 6.67
N THR A 587 1.39 3.85 6.67
CA THR A 587 1.03 4.94 7.59
C THR A 587 0.25 6.01 6.84
N LEU A 588 -0.92 6.39 7.36
CA LEU A 588 -1.78 7.46 6.86
C LEU A 588 -1.30 8.79 7.44
N ILE A 589 -0.57 9.59 6.67
CA ILE A 589 0.10 10.82 7.17
C ILE A 589 -0.91 11.87 7.64
N ASP A 590 -2.09 11.91 7.04
CA ASP A 590 -3.16 12.88 7.32
C ASP A 590 -4.27 12.34 8.23
N ASP A 591 -4.11 11.16 8.76
CA ASP A 591 -5.08 10.44 9.59
C ASP A 591 -6.48 10.31 8.94
N SER A 592 -6.56 10.46 7.63
CA SER A 592 -7.84 10.50 6.91
C SER A 592 -8.24 9.15 6.36
N PHE A 593 -9.49 8.74 6.63
CA PHE A 593 -10.09 7.55 6.01
C PHE A 593 -10.15 7.66 4.48
N ASN A 594 -10.23 8.87 3.93
CA ASN A 594 -10.21 9.09 2.48
C ASN A 594 -8.88 8.64 1.85
N SER A 595 -7.77 8.73 2.57
CA SER A 595 -6.47 8.24 2.11
C SER A 595 -6.45 6.72 1.95
N ILE A 596 -7.27 5.98 2.72
CA ILE A 596 -7.47 4.53 2.54
C ILE A 596 -8.15 4.25 1.18
N VAL A 597 -9.18 5.01 0.83
CA VAL A 597 -9.86 4.89 -0.49
C VAL A 597 -8.87 5.13 -1.63
N HIS A 598 -8.00 6.12 -1.48
CA HIS A 598 -6.93 6.38 -2.45
C HIS A 598 -5.94 5.21 -2.51
N ALA A 599 -5.55 4.62 -1.38
CA ALA A 599 -4.66 3.46 -1.36
C ALA A 599 -5.27 2.25 -2.09
N VAL A 600 -6.56 1.97 -1.88
CA VAL A 600 -7.29 0.93 -2.64
C VAL A 600 -7.29 1.22 -4.14
N MET A 601 -7.62 2.45 -4.52
CA MET A 601 -7.64 2.88 -5.92
C MET A 601 -6.27 2.71 -6.59
N TRP A 602 -5.19 3.08 -5.89
CA TRP A 602 -3.82 2.91 -6.37
C TRP A 602 -3.43 1.43 -6.49
N GLY A 603 -3.75 0.61 -5.50
CA GLY A 603 -3.49 -0.83 -5.52
C GLY A 603 -4.21 -1.55 -6.67
N ARG A 604 -5.49 -1.25 -6.89
CA ARG A 604 -6.28 -1.77 -8.03
C ARG A 604 -5.72 -1.31 -9.37
N SER A 605 -5.30 -0.05 -9.45
CA SER A 605 -4.70 0.50 -10.67
C SER A 605 -3.35 -0.14 -10.99
N LEU A 606 -2.53 -0.39 -9.97
CA LEU A 606 -1.26 -1.10 -10.09
C LEU A 606 -1.47 -2.49 -10.69
N TYR A 607 -2.39 -3.27 -10.12
CA TYR A 607 -2.71 -4.61 -10.63
C TYR A 607 -3.16 -4.59 -12.09
N LYS A 608 -4.02 -3.65 -12.47
CA LYS A 608 -4.44 -3.47 -13.86
C LYS A 608 -3.28 -3.10 -14.79
N ASN A 609 -2.34 -2.29 -14.32
CA ASN A 609 -1.17 -1.92 -15.11
C ASN A 609 -0.26 -3.14 -15.35
N ILE A 610 -0.10 -4.01 -14.34
CA ILE A 610 0.61 -5.29 -14.50
C ILE A 610 -0.12 -6.19 -15.51
N GLN A 611 -1.45 -6.31 -15.41
CA GLN A 611 -2.24 -7.06 -16.39
C GLN A 611 -2.09 -6.52 -17.83
N ARG A 612 -2.06 -5.19 -18.01
CA ARG A 612 -1.85 -4.54 -19.31
C ARG A 612 -0.51 -4.90 -19.92
N PHE A 613 0.54 -4.92 -19.10
CA PHE A 613 1.86 -5.32 -19.53
C PHE A 613 1.90 -6.82 -19.90
N ILE A 614 1.42 -7.71 -19.05
CA ILE A 614 1.35 -9.15 -19.33
C ILE A 614 0.56 -9.42 -20.62
N PHE A 615 -0.56 -8.74 -20.79
CA PHE A 615 -1.38 -8.85 -21.99
C PHE A 615 -0.61 -8.44 -23.25
N PHE A 616 0.07 -7.30 -23.20
CA PHE A 616 0.91 -6.81 -24.29
C PHE A 616 2.01 -7.82 -24.64
N GLN A 617 2.78 -8.24 -23.66
CA GLN A 617 3.92 -9.14 -23.86
C GLN A 617 3.53 -10.51 -24.39
N LEU A 618 2.45 -11.10 -23.86
CA LEU A 618 2.00 -12.40 -24.34
C LEU A 618 1.48 -12.37 -25.78
N ILE A 619 0.94 -11.25 -26.25
CA ILE A 619 0.58 -11.07 -27.66
C ILE A 619 1.83 -11.14 -28.54
N VAL A 620 2.89 -10.43 -28.15
CA VAL A 620 4.19 -10.44 -28.85
C VAL A 620 4.75 -11.85 -28.92
N ASN A 621 4.81 -12.51 -27.76
CA ASN A 621 5.38 -13.86 -27.64
C ASN A 621 4.61 -14.89 -28.46
N VAL A 622 3.27 -14.88 -28.44
CA VAL A 622 2.44 -15.78 -29.25
C VAL A 622 2.68 -15.57 -30.75
N ALA A 623 2.70 -14.32 -31.19
CA ALA A 623 2.92 -14.00 -32.60
C ALA A 623 4.31 -14.45 -33.06
N ALA A 624 5.36 -14.13 -32.31
CA ALA A 624 6.74 -14.47 -32.60
C ALA A 624 6.98 -15.99 -32.59
N LEU A 625 6.44 -16.68 -31.56
CA LEU A 625 6.58 -18.13 -31.38
C LEU A 625 5.94 -18.88 -32.58
N LEU A 626 4.73 -18.52 -32.95
CA LEU A 626 4.04 -19.11 -34.11
C LEU A 626 4.77 -18.81 -35.41
N LEU A 627 5.31 -17.60 -35.54
CA LEU A 627 6.04 -17.18 -36.75
C LEU A 627 7.31 -18.03 -36.98
N VAL A 628 8.13 -18.21 -35.91
CA VAL A 628 9.36 -19.02 -36.00
C VAL A 628 9.03 -20.49 -36.22
N LEU A 629 8.02 -21.02 -35.52
CA LEU A 629 7.58 -22.39 -35.69
C LEU A 629 7.11 -22.68 -37.14
N CYS A 630 6.21 -21.87 -37.68
CA CYS A 630 5.67 -22.09 -39.01
C CYS A 630 6.69 -21.74 -40.11
N GLY A 631 7.55 -20.73 -39.88
CA GLY A 631 8.65 -20.42 -40.81
C GLY A 631 9.60 -21.58 -40.99
N GLY A 632 10.00 -22.22 -39.89
CA GLY A 632 10.88 -23.39 -39.92
C GLY A 632 10.25 -24.61 -40.59
N ILE A 633 8.92 -24.83 -40.46
CA ILE A 633 8.21 -25.92 -41.13
C ILE A 633 8.20 -25.73 -42.67
N ILE A 634 8.18 -24.50 -43.14
CA ILE A 634 8.19 -24.16 -44.58
C ILE A 634 9.61 -24.18 -45.16
N GLY A 635 10.64 -24.29 -44.31
CA GLY A 635 12.04 -24.31 -44.72
C GLY A 635 12.62 -22.90 -45.00
N THR A 636 11.93 -21.83 -44.49
CA THR A 636 12.48 -20.47 -44.58
C THR A 636 13.63 -20.30 -43.60
N GLU A 637 14.64 -19.54 -43.99
CA GLU A 637 15.63 -19.01 -43.02
C GLU A 637 14.93 -18.24 -41.90
N MET A 638 15.53 -18.22 -40.71
CA MET A 638 14.95 -17.49 -39.54
C MET A 638 14.59 -16.06 -39.93
N PRO A 639 13.28 -15.71 -39.92
CA PRO A 639 12.82 -14.38 -40.33
C PRO A 639 13.25 -13.26 -39.39
N LEU A 640 13.65 -13.62 -38.17
CA LEU A 640 14.16 -12.72 -37.13
C LEU A 640 15.44 -13.30 -36.54
N THR A 641 16.50 -12.48 -36.44
CA THR A 641 17.74 -12.87 -35.80
C THR A 641 17.61 -12.83 -34.26
N ILE A 642 18.51 -13.54 -33.55
CA ILE A 642 18.55 -13.53 -32.07
C ILE A 642 18.71 -12.10 -31.56
N THR A 643 19.54 -11.26 -32.19
CA THR A 643 19.73 -9.86 -31.79
C THR A 643 18.47 -9.00 -31.98
N GLN A 644 17.71 -9.22 -33.04
CA GLN A 644 16.42 -8.55 -33.27
C GLN A 644 15.37 -8.97 -32.24
N ILE A 645 15.34 -10.26 -31.88
CA ILE A 645 14.45 -10.80 -30.86
C ILE A 645 14.77 -10.22 -29.48
N LEU A 646 16.06 -10.13 -29.13
CA LEU A 646 16.50 -9.52 -27.89
C LEU A 646 16.19 -8.03 -27.82
N TRP A 647 16.25 -7.30 -28.96
CA TRP A 647 15.77 -5.93 -29.02
C TRP A 647 14.29 -5.83 -28.64
N VAL A 648 13.45 -6.71 -29.20
CA VAL A 648 12.00 -6.69 -28.93
C VAL A 648 11.70 -7.14 -27.51
N ASN A 649 12.16 -8.32 -27.08
CA ASN A 649 11.75 -8.93 -25.83
C ASN A 649 12.43 -8.32 -24.59
N LEU A 650 13.66 -7.84 -24.75
CA LEU A 650 14.41 -7.30 -23.60
C LEU A 650 14.26 -5.80 -23.51
N ILE A 651 14.58 -5.06 -24.58
CA ILE A 651 14.64 -3.61 -24.51
C ILE A 651 13.26 -3.00 -24.69
N MET A 652 12.57 -3.35 -25.76
CA MET A 652 11.25 -2.79 -26.05
C MET A 652 10.22 -3.22 -24.99
N ASP A 653 10.21 -4.47 -24.57
CA ASP A 653 9.29 -4.97 -23.54
C ASP A 653 9.56 -4.32 -22.17
N THR A 654 10.81 -4.12 -21.79
CA THR A 654 11.17 -3.37 -20.58
C THR A 654 10.69 -1.93 -20.63
N LEU A 655 10.88 -1.26 -21.76
CA LEU A 655 10.40 0.10 -21.96
C LEU A 655 8.85 0.16 -21.97
N ALA A 656 8.20 -0.80 -22.64
CA ALA A 656 6.75 -0.95 -22.62
C ALA A 656 6.18 -1.17 -21.22
N ALA A 657 6.88 -1.98 -20.42
CA ALA A 657 6.58 -2.23 -19.02
C ALA A 657 6.62 -0.94 -18.20
N MET A 658 7.68 -0.15 -18.34
CA MET A 658 7.79 1.18 -17.70
C MET A 658 6.64 2.11 -18.13
N ALA A 659 6.32 2.12 -19.41
CA ALA A 659 5.24 2.94 -19.94
C ALA A 659 3.89 2.57 -19.33
N LEU A 660 3.57 1.28 -19.30
CA LEU A 660 2.29 0.78 -18.80
C LEU A 660 2.21 0.84 -17.26
N ALA A 661 3.32 0.57 -16.55
CA ALA A 661 3.41 0.74 -15.09
C ALA A 661 3.25 2.20 -14.65
N SER A 662 3.68 3.15 -15.48
CA SER A 662 3.61 4.58 -15.21
C SER A 662 2.23 5.20 -15.43
N LEU A 663 1.21 4.46 -15.84
CA LEU A 663 -0.13 4.99 -16.09
C LEU A 663 -0.77 5.51 -14.79
N PRO A 664 -1.48 6.64 -14.84
CA PRO A 664 -2.18 7.19 -13.68
C PRO A 664 -3.35 6.29 -13.26
N PRO A 665 -3.82 6.37 -11.99
CA PRO A 665 -4.96 5.61 -11.54
C PRO A 665 -6.23 6.03 -12.30
N SER A 666 -7.11 5.07 -12.47
CA SER A 666 -8.43 5.30 -13.04
C SER A 666 -9.49 5.17 -11.95
N ARG A 667 -10.40 6.13 -11.83
CA ARG A 667 -11.55 6.02 -10.92
C ARG A 667 -12.46 4.83 -11.28
N GLU A 668 -12.44 4.39 -12.52
CA GLU A 668 -13.21 3.23 -13.01
C GLU A 668 -12.86 1.94 -12.25
N VAL A 669 -11.68 1.85 -11.64
CA VAL A 669 -11.31 0.67 -10.85
C VAL A 669 -12.10 0.54 -9.55
N MET A 670 -12.71 1.63 -9.07
CA MET A 670 -13.56 1.64 -7.87
C MET A 670 -15.01 1.21 -8.18
N GLU A 671 -15.39 1.13 -9.45
CA GLU A 671 -16.67 0.58 -9.90
C GLU A 671 -16.64 -0.96 -10.00
N GLU A 672 -15.47 -1.57 -9.91
CA GLU A 672 -15.28 -3.02 -9.99
C GLU A 672 -15.25 -3.65 -8.60
N LYS A 673 -15.86 -4.83 -8.48
CA LYS A 673 -15.78 -5.61 -7.24
C LYS A 673 -14.33 -6.06 -6.97
N PRO A 674 -13.95 -6.28 -5.70
CA PRO A 674 -12.66 -6.84 -5.34
C PRO A 674 -12.43 -8.18 -6.05
N ARG A 675 -11.18 -8.45 -6.40
CA ARG A 675 -10.80 -9.76 -6.97
C ARG A 675 -10.75 -10.82 -5.86
N ALA A 676 -11.07 -12.05 -6.20
CA ALA A 676 -10.81 -13.18 -5.31
C ALA A 676 -9.28 -13.33 -5.08
N SER A 677 -8.88 -13.71 -3.87
CA SER A 677 -7.48 -13.84 -3.45
C SER A 677 -6.69 -14.87 -4.29
N ASP A 678 -7.37 -15.90 -4.78
CA ASP A 678 -6.85 -16.99 -5.60
C ASP A 678 -6.98 -16.77 -7.12
N ALA A 679 -7.64 -15.67 -7.54
CA ALA A 679 -7.89 -15.38 -8.95
C ALA A 679 -6.59 -15.26 -9.75
N PHE A 680 -6.46 -16.08 -10.82
CA PHE A 680 -5.29 -16.04 -11.69
C PHE A 680 -5.17 -14.69 -12.41
N ILE A 681 -3.94 -14.17 -12.53
CA ILE A 681 -3.69 -12.83 -13.08
C ILE A 681 -4.19 -12.67 -14.52
N ILE A 682 -4.17 -13.73 -15.29
CA ILE A 682 -4.68 -13.75 -16.66
C ILE A 682 -6.14 -14.21 -16.65
N THR A 683 -7.04 -13.29 -16.97
CA THR A 683 -8.46 -13.58 -17.06
C THR A 683 -8.80 -14.33 -18.35
N ARG A 684 -9.93 -15.05 -18.39
CA ARG A 684 -10.42 -15.73 -19.61
C ARG A 684 -10.61 -14.77 -20.80
N SER A 685 -10.97 -13.52 -20.54
CA SER A 685 -11.07 -12.49 -21.58
C SER A 685 -9.71 -12.07 -22.13
N MET A 686 -8.69 -12.01 -21.27
CA MET A 686 -7.32 -11.76 -21.71
C MET A 686 -6.78 -12.90 -22.57
N ILE A 687 -6.98 -14.17 -22.17
CA ILE A 687 -6.57 -15.32 -22.99
C ILE A 687 -7.16 -15.23 -24.40
N ARG A 688 -8.47 -14.99 -24.49
CA ARG A 688 -9.12 -14.80 -25.81
C ARG A 688 -8.51 -13.65 -26.58
N GLY A 689 -8.27 -12.51 -25.96
CA GLY A 689 -7.64 -11.35 -26.58
C GLY A 689 -6.22 -11.62 -27.05
N ILE A 690 -5.40 -12.31 -26.21
CA ILE A 690 -4.02 -12.70 -26.55
C ILE A 690 -4.00 -13.61 -27.78
N LEU A 691 -4.83 -14.64 -27.80
CA LEU A 691 -4.88 -15.59 -28.90
C LEU A 691 -5.44 -14.96 -30.17
N THR A 692 -6.46 -14.10 -30.10
CA THR A 692 -7.04 -13.47 -31.30
C THR A 692 -6.10 -12.40 -31.87
N ILE A 693 -5.52 -11.53 -31.06
CA ILE A 693 -4.64 -10.45 -31.53
C ILE A 693 -3.28 -11.03 -31.92
N GLY A 694 -2.70 -11.92 -31.10
CA GLY A 694 -1.44 -12.60 -31.39
C GLY A 694 -1.55 -13.48 -32.63
N GLY A 695 -2.66 -14.19 -32.78
CA GLY A 695 -2.96 -14.96 -34.00
C GLY A 695 -3.14 -14.09 -35.25
N LEU A 696 -3.79 -12.92 -35.11
CA LEU A 696 -3.90 -11.96 -36.22
C LEU A 696 -2.53 -11.41 -36.62
N PHE A 697 -1.68 -11.06 -35.65
CA PHE A 697 -0.32 -10.60 -35.93
C PHE A 697 0.49 -11.68 -36.61
N PHE A 698 0.37 -12.92 -36.13
CA PHE A 698 0.99 -14.07 -36.78
C PHE A 698 0.50 -14.20 -38.26
N VAL A 699 -0.80 -14.19 -38.53
CA VAL A 699 -1.32 -14.36 -39.86
C VAL A 699 -0.82 -13.24 -40.82
N VAL A 700 -0.81 -12.00 -40.36
CA VAL A 700 -0.33 -10.85 -41.16
C VAL A 700 1.18 -10.99 -41.44
N THR A 701 1.99 -11.26 -40.41
CA THR A 701 3.45 -11.38 -40.57
C THR A 701 3.81 -12.64 -41.38
N PHE A 702 3.09 -13.75 -41.19
CA PHE A 702 3.31 -14.96 -41.91
C PHE A 702 2.92 -14.85 -43.40
N ALA A 703 1.80 -14.21 -43.72
CA ALA A 703 1.42 -13.92 -45.12
C ALA A 703 2.47 -13.01 -45.80
N LEU A 704 3.03 -12.05 -45.07
CA LEU A 704 4.10 -11.20 -45.60
C LEU A 704 5.39 -12.01 -45.86
N LEU A 705 5.77 -12.88 -44.90
CA LEU A 705 6.90 -13.80 -45.05
C LEU A 705 6.75 -14.70 -46.24
N TRP A 706 5.58 -15.32 -46.39
CA TRP A 706 5.25 -16.20 -47.50
C TRP A 706 5.31 -15.44 -48.85
N HIS A 707 4.79 -14.22 -48.89
CA HIS A 707 4.85 -13.38 -50.12
C HIS A 707 6.27 -13.00 -50.50
N PHE A 708 7.14 -12.70 -49.51
CA PHE A 708 8.53 -12.36 -49.76
C PHE A 708 9.36 -13.56 -50.22
N GLU A 709 9.06 -14.77 -49.74
CA GLU A 709 9.74 -16.02 -50.10
C GLU A 709 9.41 -16.48 -51.53
N GLN A 710 8.12 -16.34 -51.97
CA GLN A 710 7.70 -16.71 -53.34
C GLN A 710 8.30 -15.80 -54.42
N GLY A 711 8.87 -14.67 -54.09
CA GLY A 711 9.56 -13.76 -55.00
C GLY A 711 10.99 -14.24 -55.29
N ALA A 712 11.93 -13.30 -55.41
CA ALA A 712 13.35 -13.62 -55.66
C ALA A 712 14.14 -14.07 -54.40
N GLY A 713 13.47 -14.63 -53.38
CA GLY A 713 14.01 -14.93 -52.07
C GLY A 713 14.11 -13.74 -51.11
N MET A 714 14.57 -13.98 -49.86
CA MET A 714 14.71 -12.94 -48.83
C MET A 714 16.02 -12.18 -48.99
N ASP A 715 15.96 -10.93 -49.45
CA ASP A 715 17.08 -10.01 -49.46
C ASP A 715 17.13 -9.18 -48.16
N ASP A 716 18.24 -8.52 -47.87
CA ASP A 716 18.44 -7.74 -46.63
C ASP A 716 17.43 -6.59 -46.48
N ILE A 717 16.89 -6.05 -47.61
CA ILE A 717 15.85 -5.00 -47.58
C ILE A 717 14.55 -5.59 -47.13
N LYS A 718 14.13 -6.75 -47.66
CA LYS A 718 12.89 -7.44 -47.27
C LYS A 718 12.93 -7.88 -45.82
N LEU A 719 14.08 -8.42 -45.36
CA LEU A 719 14.30 -8.74 -43.95
C LEU A 719 14.17 -7.52 -43.06
N THR A 720 14.77 -6.39 -43.45
CA THR A 720 14.67 -5.13 -42.68
C THR A 720 13.25 -4.61 -42.61
N VAL A 721 12.53 -4.66 -43.74
CA VAL A 721 11.10 -4.27 -43.81
C VAL A 721 10.26 -5.16 -42.93
N PHE A 722 10.47 -6.48 -42.99
CA PHE A 722 9.78 -7.46 -42.16
C PHE A 722 9.97 -7.22 -40.66
N PHE A 723 11.21 -7.09 -40.22
CA PHE A 723 11.56 -6.76 -38.84
C PHE A 723 10.91 -5.46 -38.39
N THR A 724 10.97 -4.40 -39.23
CA THR A 724 10.40 -3.10 -38.89
C THR A 724 8.87 -3.16 -38.80
N ILE A 725 8.18 -3.90 -39.68
CA ILE A 725 6.73 -4.15 -39.58
C ILE A 725 6.40 -4.87 -38.29
N PHE A 726 7.15 -5.93 -37.95
CA PHE A 726 6.93 -6.66 -36.71
C PHE A 726 7.01 -5.76 -35.48
N VAL A 727 8.02 -4.91 -35.36
CA VAL A 727 8.19 -3.95 -34.27
C VAL A 727 7.07 -2.89 -34.26
N MET A 728 6.71 -2.34 -35.43
CA MET A 728 5.69 -1.29 -35.51
C MET A 728 4.28 -1.79 -35.22
N LEU A 729 3.95 -3.05 -35.50
CA LEU A 729 2.69 -3.67 -35.04
C LEU A 729 2.60 -3.68 -33.52
N GLN A 730 3.70 -4.02 -32.87
CA GLN A 730 3.77 -4.00 -31.39
C GLN A 730 3.72 -2.58 -30.83
N TRP A 731 4.40 -1.63 -31.46
CA TRP A 731 4.39 -0.24 -31.07
C TRP A 731 2.97 0.37 -31.06
N TRP A 732 2.16 0.11 -32.10
CA TRP A 732 0.76 0.50 -32.14
C TRP A 732 -0.10 -0.28 -31.13
N ASN A 733 0.25 -1.54 -30.86
CA ASN A 733 -0.48 -2.35 -29.89
C ASN A 733 -0.32 -1.85 -28.45
N LEU A 734 0.75 -1.11 -28.12
CA LEU A 734 0.90 -0.45 -26.81
C LEU A 734 -0.28 0.48 -26.49
N PHE A 735 -0.81 1.19 -27.47
CA PHE A 735 -2.01 2.03 -27.30
C PHE A 735 -3.24 1.18 -26.95
N ASN A 736 -3.40 0.02 -27.56
CA ASN A 736 -4.50 -0.90 -27.28
C ASN A 736 -4.35 -1.54 -25.90
N ALA A 737 -3.15 -2.00 -25.54
CA ALA A 737 -2.84 -2.58 -24.25
C ALA A 737 -3.10 -1.59 -23.10
N ARG A 738 -2.75 -0.31 -23.27
CA ARG A 738 -3.06 0.76 -22.32
C ARG A 738 -4.55 0.81 -21.95
N MET A 739 -5.43 0.51 -22.90
CA MET A 739 -6.89 0.59 -22.72
C MET A 739 -7.55 -0.77 -22.43
N LEU A 740 -6.76 -1.78 -22.03
CA LEU A 740 -7.29 -3.09 -21.65
C LEU A 740 -8.42 -2.96 -20.61
N GLY A 741 -9.56 -3.55 -20.90
CA GLY A 741 -10.75 -3.52 -20.03
C GLY A 741 -11.60 -2.25 -20.15
N SER A 742 -11.10 -1.15 -20.74
CA SER A 742 -11.84 0.11 -20.90
C SER A 742 -12.60 0.17 -22.24
N CYS A 743 -13.71 0.92 -22.25
CA CYS A 743 -14.45 1.24 -23.46
C CYS A 743 -14.11 2.61 -24.05
N HIS A 744 -13.08 3.27 -23.52
CA HIS A 744 -12.67 4.60 -23.96
C HIS A 744 -11.63 4.54 -25.07
N SER A 745 -11.52 5.67 -25.83
CA SER A 745 -10.50 5.81 -26.87
C SER A 745 -9.09 5.77 -26.31
N ALA A 746 -8.14 5.17 -27.06
CA ALA A 746 -6.73 5.14 -26.72
C ALA A 746 -6.08 6.53 -26.61
N PHE A 747 -6.70 7.55 -27.20
CA PHE A 747 -6.23 8.93 -27.12
C PHE A 747 -6.72 9.68 -25.87
N ARG A 748 -7.68 9.12 -25.12
CA ARG A 748 -8.22 9.76 -23.90
C ARG A 748 -7.10 10.02 -22.90
N ARG A 749 -6.94 11.27 -22.46
CA ARG A 749 -5.92 11.72 -21.49
C ARG A 749 -4.49 11.28 -21.84
N ILE A 750 -4.15 11.14 -23.10
CA ILE A 750 -2.81 10.68 -23.52
C ILE A 750 -1.71 11.66 -23.07
N TRP A 751 -1.98 12.97 -23.13
CA TRP A 751 -1.05 14.02 -22.71
C TRP A 751 -0.76 14.02 -21.20
N ALA A 752 -1.66 13.44 -20.40
CA ALA A 752 -1.41 13.22 -18.97
C ALA A 752 -0.42 12.07 -18.70
N CYS A 753 -0.18 11.22 -19.70
CA CYS A 753 0.71 10.05 -19.61
C CYS A 753 2.07 10.35 -20.24
N ARG A 754 2.78 11.40 -19.74
CA ARG A 754 4.07 11.85 -20.31
C ARG A 754 5.10 10.73 -20.41
N GLY A 755 5.20 9.86 -19.37
CA GLY A 755 6.12 8.72 -19.39
C GLY A 755 5.81 7.70 -20.50
N PHE A 756 4.53 7.45 -20.76
CA PHE A 756 4.10 6.60 -21.87
C PHE A 756 4.52 7.17 -23.23
N LEU A 757 4.28 8.47 -23.47
CA LEU A 757 4.68 9.14 -24.71
C LEU A 757 6.20 9.18 -24.90
N PHE A 758 6.94 9.40 -23.80
CA PHE A 758 8.40 9.40 -23.83
C PHE A 758 8.96 8.04 -24.25
N VAL A 759 8.41 6.96 -23.70
CA VAL A 759 8.81 5.60 -24.06
C VAL A 759 8.47 5.28 -25.52
N LEU A 760 7.27 5.66 -25.98
CA LEU A 760 6.91 5.48 -27.39
C LEU A 760 7.93 6.15 -28.33
N LEU A 761 8.38 7.35 -27.98
CA LEU A 761 9.40 8.07 -28.73
C LEU A 761 10.75 7.34 -28.71
N ILE A 762 11.21 6.88 -27.53
CA ILE A 762 12.47 6.15 -27.38
C ILE A 762 12.46 4.87 -28.23
N VAL A 763 11.38 4.09 -28.18
CA VAL A 763 11.26 2.86 -28.97
C VAL A 763 11.31 3.17 -30.46
N LEU A 764 10.61 4.22 -30.92
CA LEU A 764 10.61 4.62 -32.34
C LEU A 764 12.00 5.07 -32.79
N VAL A 765 12.67 5.93 -32.01
CA VAL A 765 14.03 6.39 -32.28
C VAL A 765 15.03 5.24 -32.26
N GLY A 766 14.92 4.34 -31.26
CA GLY A 766 15.75 3.14 -31.16
C GLY A 766 15.61 2.22 -32.37
N GLN A 767 14.38 1.98 -32.84
CA GLN A 767 14.11 1.21 -34.05
C GLN A 767 14.72 1.87 -35.30
N TRP A 768 14.55 3.19 -35.42
CA TRP A 768 15.19 3.93 -36.50
C TRP A 768 16.70 3.83 -36.46
N MET A 769 17.34 3.95 -35.31
CA MET A 769 18.77 3.80 -35.13
C MET A 769 19.27 2.40 -35.54
N ILE A 770 18.56 1.34 -35.10
CA ILE A 770 18.93 -0.05 -35.44
C ILE A 770 18.82 -0.27 -36.94
N VAL A 771 17.75 0.18 -37.58
CA VAL A 771 17.56 0.03 -39.02
C VAL A 771 18.60 0.80 -39.80
N THR A 772 19.02 1.97 -39.31
CA THR A 772 19.97 2.84 -40.02
C THR A 772 21.42 2.45 -39.81
N PHE A 773 21.79 2.06 -38.59
CA PHE A 773 23.18 1.86 -38.17
C PHE A 773 23.51 0.43 -37.72
N GLY A 774 22.50 -0.46 -37.58
CA GLY A 774 22.67 -1.81 -37.05
C GLY A 774 23.47 -2.75 -37.95
N GLY A 775 23.42 -2.54 -39.26
CA GLY A 775 24.21 -3.26 -40.25
C GLY A 775 24.20 -4.78 -40.07
N ARG A 776 25.36 -5.43 -40.12
CA ARG A 776 25.48 -6.89 -39.98
C ARG A 776 25.06 -7.42 -38.63
N LEU A 777 25.19 -6.65 -37.54
CA LEU A 777 24.84 -7.10 -36.18
C LEU A 777 23.34 -7.36 -36.04
N PHE A 778 22.50 -6.52 -36.65
CA PHE A 778 21.06 -6.67 -36.65
C PHE A 778 20.50 -7.18 -38.00
N ARG A 779 21.39 -7.49 -38.95
CA ARG A 779 20.99 -7.87 -40.31
C ARG A 779 19.99 -6.86 -40.89
N THR A 780 20.36 -5.57 -40.84
CA THR A 780 19.51 -4.47 -41.30
C THR A 780 20.24 -3.56 -42.27
N VAL A 781 19.49 -2.97 -43.20
CA VAL A 781 19.95 -1.95 -44.13
C VAL A 781 19.11 -0.70 -44.03
N PRO A 782 19.67 0.50 -44.24
CA PRO A 782 18.91 1.75 -44.18
C PRO A 782 17.71 1.77 -45.14
N LEU A 783 16.53 2.06 -44.59
CA LEU A 783 15.31 2.19 -45.37
C LEU A 783 15.02 3.65 -45.75
N PRO A 784 14.59 3.92 -46.96
CA PRO A 784 14.17 5.25 -47.42
C PRO A 784 12.86 5.68 -46.73
N PHE A 785 12.65 7.01 -46.62
CA PHE A 785 11.53 7.62 -45.89
C PHE A 785 10.13 7.14 -46.40
N ASN A 786 9.97 6.93 -47.70
CA ASN A 786 8.72 6.43 -48.30
C ASN A 786 8.34 5.04 -47.76
N ILE A 787 9.32 4.14 -47.58
CA ILE A 787 9.08 2.81 -46.98
C ILE A 787 8.72 2.94 -45.48
N TRP A 788 9.43 3.80 -44.73
CA TRP A 788 9.06 4.09 -43.35
C TRP A 788 7.62 4.61 -43.24
N ALA A 789 7.24 5.58 -44.06
CA ALA A 789 5.89 6.13 -44.07
C ALA A 789 4.82 5.06 -44.38
N ALA A 790 5.10 4.18 -45.34
CA ALA A 790 4.21 3.07 -45.67
C ALA A 790 4.07 2.05 -44.53
N ILE A 791 5.18 1.70 -43.86
CA ILE A 791 5.17 0.80 -42.72
C ILE A 791 4.37 1.39 -41.54
N ILE A 792 4.68 2.64 -41.15
CA ILE A 792 3.99 3.33 -40.05
C ILE A 792 2.49 3.46 -40.36
N GLY A 793 2.14 3.87 -41.56
CA GLY A 793 0.74 4.00 -42.00
C GLY A 793 -0.01 2.68 -42.04
N GLY A 794 0.58 1.65 -42.68
CA GLY A 794 -0.03 0.33 -42.79
C GLY A 794 -0.20 -0.38 -41.43
N THR A 795 0.81 -0.34 -40.57
CA THR A 795 0.75 -0.97 -39.24
C THR A 795 -0.17 -0.22 -38.24
N SER A 796 -0.47 1.07 -38.51
CA SER A 796 -1.43 1.85 -37.70
C SER A 796 -2.85 1.27 -37.69
N LEU A 797 -3.20 0.43 -38.66
CA LEU A 797 -4.48 -0.27 -38.70
C LEU A 797 -4.78 -1.04 -37.42
N VAL A 798 -3.76 -1.53 -36.74
CA VAL A 798 -3.87 -2.19 -35.41
C VAL A 798 -4.55 -1.27 -34.37
N LEU A 799 -4.17 0.01 -34.34
CA LEU A 799 -4.76 0.99 -33.44
C LEU A 799 -6.22 1.25 -33.82
N TRP A 800 -6.51 1.47 -35.10
CA TRP A 800 -7.84 1.83 -35.60
C TRP A 800 -8.84 0.68 -35.43
N VAL A 801 -8.44 -0.55 -35.66
CA VAL A 801 -9.25 -1.75 -35.35
C VAL A 801 -9.57 -1.81 -33.86
N GLY A 802 -8.61 -1.53 -32.99
CA GLY A 802 -8.83 -1.42 -31.57
C GLY A 802 -9.81 -0.32 -31.17
N GLU A 803 -9.74 0.86 -31.83
CA GLU A 803 -10.69 1.96 -31.62
C GLU A 803 -12.13 1.58 -32.03
N ILE A 804 -12.29 0.95 -33.18
CA ILE A 804 -13.60 0.48 -33.66
C ILE A 804 -14.19 -0.53 -32.68
N TYR A 805 -13.40 -1.51 -32.25
CA TYR A 805 -13.83 -2.51 -31.25
C TYR A 805 -14.30 -1.86 -29.94
N ARG A 806 -13.56 -0.90 -29.39
CA ARG A 806 -13.92 -0.17 -28.17
C ARG A 806 -15.22 0.62 -28.33
N LYS A 807 -15.39 1.26 -29.49
CA LYS A 807 -16.61 2.01 -29.81
C LYS A 807 -17.84 1.09 -29.91
N LEU A 808 -17.70 -0.08 -30.53
CA LEU A 808 -18.76 -1.09 -30.63
C LEU A 808 -19.13 -1.63 -29.23
N LYS A 809 -18.12 -1.97 -28.41
CA LYS A 809 -18.32 -2.44 -27.04
C LYS A 809 -19.04 -1.40 -26.18
N LYS A 810 -18.72 -0.11 -26.32
CA LYS A 810 -19.41 0.98 -25.63
C LYS A 810 -20.88 1.06 -26.04
N LEU A 811 -21.20 0.91 -27.32
CA LEU A 811 -22.57 0.92 -27.84
C LEU A 811 -23.38 -0.27 -27.32
N MET A 812 -22.79 -1.47 -27.24
CA MET A 812 -23.43 -2.64 -26.68
C MET A 812 -23.75 -2.46 -25.19
N LYS A 813 -22.80 -1.96 -24.39
CA LYS A 813 -23.02 -1.67 -22.97
C LYS A 813 -24.12 -0.65 -22.74
N LEU A 814 -24.21 0.38 -23.59
CA LEU A 814 -25.31 1.37 -23.52
C LEU A 814 -26.68 0.79 -23.90
N ARG A 815 -26.73 -0.20 -24.78
CA ARG A 815 -27.97 -0.91 -25.13
C ARG A 815 -28.44 -1.81 -24.00
N GLU A 816 -27.51 -2.49 -23.30
CA GLU A 816 -27.85 -3.31 -22.13
C GLU A 816 -28.36 -2.47 -20.96
N LEU A 817 -27.85 -1.28 -20.75
CA LEU A 817 -28.31 -0.34 -19.70
C LEU A 817 -29.67 0.32 -20.02
N LYS A 818 -30.11 0.27 -21.29
CA LYS A 818 -31.43 0.79 -21.71
C LYS A 818 -32.52 -0.29 -21.75
N LYS A 819 -32.17 -1.54 -21.65
CA LYS A 819 -33.07 -2.67 -21.40
C LYS A 819 -33.20 -2.94 -19.90
#